data_4d0afacb77d3ff2a7760e8590e628c21
#
_entry.id   4d0afacb77d3ff2a7760e8590e628c21
#
_cell.length_a   1.000
_cell.length_b   1.000
_cell.length_c   1.000
_cell.angle_alpha   90.00
_cell.angle_beta   90.00
_cell.angle_gamma   90.00
#
_symmetry.space_group_name_H-M   'P 1'
#
loop_
_entity.id
_entity.type
_entity.pdbx_description
1 polymer ?
#
loop_
_entity_poly.entity_id
_entity_poly.type
_entity_poly.pdbx_seq_one_letter_code
_entity_poly.pdbx_strand_id
1 'polypeptide(L)'
;MFFTLKKIMSGLSMRRRMSKRRADPPAIIDVADHSQVLTIFILIMLWAVCTVLLTFPVFHPINLKLIEGQQAPQTIFARDNFNYEDAVATDALRRQAEEAEPVCFNISPEDNTAIIERLSALRGRIAATKTAPPDPKNDPLLASLPPAGLHALQIIADSQEIMDGLHGLLEKKLAAGVVSDSLRRDYKLAQAVRILDTDGREHSPKPVEELATPQRAAEELTVALMNDYPIGIDAAAMRQALITVIGSVIGDGGNLRYDEARSAQRRLSAKTRVKPVWIEVLKGEPIVIRDTVVGPDTQLKLVAYEHYLQKSATGEIMLRRVVSCAIICVLMVLYLAVAARCAAPDQVKGNRQIALGGLILVAALLFNYFMVKTFSFFSGSFNIPPNFVQDVIPVGLAAAVTVPVFGLPIGLFASMFVACISALMLTPEPELMFRIMLSYIGCGFAVGFAVRRATNYRQFAVRVMLAVFAVLFVLDANNLNNPSAQKLVMSLELCLANGFLTAIAGLILIFIIELVFHVSTDMSLLLQCDINHPLLKELQLKAPGTSFHSQTVATLAETAAKEVGANPLKCRVGALFHDIGKLKKPEYFTENNIGTANMHEDLSPAMSAIILRSHVEDGIELARQYRLPRIVRDMIQQHHGTDIMRFFYDKAMKSGATVLTSQFSYPGPLPQDKEVVIVNLADACEAACRSLQHPTAQNIETMVTNIFRSRLESGQLNDAQLTVSELAAIRGSFIRTLTTMYHSRIAYPEQRRAESAESSSSDGGRANSGEAQ
;
A
#
# COMPACT_ATOMS: atom_id res chain seq x y z
N MET A 1 -26.24 8.12 -27.35
CA MET A 1 -25.82 8.10 -25.94
C MET A 1 -26.50 9.20 -25.11
N PHE A 2 -26.49 10.46 -25.50
CA PHE A 2 -27.15 11.58 -24.79
C PHE A 2 -28.70 11.45 -24.73
N PHE A 3 -29.36 10.92 -25.75
CA PHE A 3 -30.83 10.72 -25.79
C PHE A 3 -31.29 9.61 -24.84
N THR A 4 -30.50 8.56 -24.65
CA THR A 4 -30.79 7.44 -23.73
C THR A 4 -30.66 7.87 -22.28
N LEU A 5 -29.67 8.69 -21.97
CA LEU A 5 -29.47 9.28 -20.62
C LEU A 5 -30.64 10.20 -20.25
N LYS A 6 -31.12 11.01 -21.20
CA LYS A 6 -32.27 11.90 -20.97
C LYS A 6 -33.58 11.13 -20.75
N LYS A 7 -33.75 9.99 -21.41
CA LYS A 7 -34.92 9.09 -21.26
C LYS A 7 -34.88 8.34 -19.92
N ILE A 8 -33.70 7.92 -19.50
CA ILE A 8 -33.45 7.31 -18.15
C ILE A 8 -33.70 8.34 -17.06
N MET A 9 -33.21 9.57 -17.21
CA MET A 9 -33.44 10.65 -16.26
C MET A 9 -34.90 11.09 -16.18
N SER A 10 -35.65 11.12 -17.32
CA SER A 10 -37.08 11.45 -17.32
C SER A 10 -37.93 10.34 -16.70
N GLY A 11 -37.58 9.06 -16.92
CA GLY A 11 -38.24 7.91 -16.29
C GLY A 11 -38.09 7.90 -14.76
N LEU A 12 -36.89 8.28 -14.26
CA LEU A 12 -36.62 8.43 -12.83
C LEU A 12 -37.39 9.59 -12.20
N SER A 13 -37.57 10.70 -12.92
CA SER A 13 -38.34 11.86 -12.44
C SER A 13 -39.82 11.61 -12.35
N MET A 14 -40.37 10.78 -13.27
CA MET A 14 -41.81 10.44 -13.32
C MET A 14 -42.20 9.46 -12.19
N ARG A 15 -41.34 8.44 -11.89
CA ARG A 15 -41.53 7.56 -10.72
C ARG A 15 -41.47 8.32 -9.39
N ARG A 16 -40.63 9.35 -9.31
CA ARG A 16 -40.51 10.21 -8.11
C ARG A 16 -41.76 11.09 -7.86
N ARG A 17 -42.55 11.42 -8.90
CA ARG A 17 -43.80 12.20 -8.76
C ARG A 17 -45.00 11.36 -8.31
N MET A 18 -45.02 10.06 -8.56
CA MET A 18 -46.12 9.19 -8.15
C MET A 18 -46.04 8.71 -6.70
N SER A 19 -44.82 8.64 -6.09
CA SER A 19 -44.66 8.28 -4.68
C SER A 19 -44.87 9.45 -3.68
N LYS A 20 -45.09 10.68 -4.18
CA LYS A 20 -45.19 11.89 -3.32
C LYS A 20 -46.61 12.16 -2.78
N ARG A 21 -47.54 11.24 -2.85
CA ARG A 21 -48.86 11.43 -2.23
C ARG A 21 -48.91 10.65 -0.91
N ARG A 22 -48.77 11.35 0.21
CA ARG A 22 -48.93 10.99 1.62
C ARG A 22 -47.76 10.16 2.20
N ALA A 23 -46.73 10.84 2.58
CA ALA A 23 -45.81 10.40 3.63
C ALA A 23 -45.31 11.65 4.37
N ASP A 24 -45.08 11.53 5.64
CA ASP A 24 -44.36 12.53 6.45
C ASP A 24 -43.08 12.93 5.72
N PRO A 25 -42.57 14.18 5.92
CA PRO A 25 -41.37 14.63 5.25
C PRO A 25 -40.26 13.60 5.51
N PRO A 26 -39.63 13.05 4.45
CA PRO A 26 -38.62 12.02 4.61
C PRO A 26 -37.51 12.52 5.55
N ALA A 27 -37.11 11.70 6.50
CA ALA A 27 -36.03 12.04 7.39
C ALA A 27 -34.81 12.49 6.57
N ILE A 28 -34.07 13.49 7.04
CA ILE A 28 -32.89 14.04 6.34
C ILE A 28 -31.96 12.92 5.85
N ILE A 29 -31.88 11.82 6.59
CA ILE A 29 -31.11 10.61 6.26
C ILE A 29 -31.61 9.95 4.96
N ASP A 30 -32.95 9.85 4.77
CA ASP A 30 -33.53 9.21 3.57
C ASP A 30 -33.35 10.08 2.32
N VAL A 31 -33.39 11.41 2.48
CA VAL A 31 -33.07 12.36 1.40
C VAL A 31 -31.61 12.26 1.01
N ALA A 32 -30.72 12.17 1.98
CA ALA A 32 -29.29 11.99 1.74
C ALA A 32 -28.97 10.66 1.05
N ASP A 33 -29.62 9.56 1.47
CA ASP A 33 -29.37 8.22 0.90
C ASP A 33 -29.74 8.09 -0.57
N HIS A 34 -30.68 8.92 -1.08
CA HIS A 34 -31.10 8.92 -2.49
C HIS A 34 -30.59 10.15 -3.27
N SER A 35 -29.69 10.95 -2.70
CA SER A 35 -29.14 12.15 -3.34
C SER A 35 -28.13 11.80 -4.42
N GLN A 36 -28.39 12.22 -5.67
CA GLN A 36 -27.44 12.05 -6.78
C GLN A 36 -26.15 12.85 -6.56
N VAL A 37 -26.23 14.01 -5.90
CA VAL A 37 -25.07 14.85 -5.57
C VAL A 37 -24.12 14.10 -4.63
N LEU A 38 -24.68 13.43 -3.61
CA LEU A 38 -23.87 12.65 -2.67
C LEU A 38 -23.25 11.41 -3.36
N THR A 39 -23.99 10.75 -4.27
CA THR A 39 -23.44 9.67 -5.10
C THR A 39 -22.21 10.13 -5.88
N ILE A 40 -22.33 11.26 -6.58
CA ILE A 40 -21.24 11.82 -7.39
C ILE A 40 -20.05 12.18 -6.47
N PHE A 41 -20.31 12.79 -5.33
CA PHE A 41 -19.27 13.14 -4.35
C PHE A 41 -18.48 11.88 -3.87
N ILE A 42 -19.18 10.80 -3.52
CA ILE A 42 -18.55 9.54 -3.10
C ILE A 42 -17.66 8.97 -4.21
N LEU A 43 -18.14 8.97 -5.46
CA LEU A 43 -17.35 8.50 -6.60
C LEU A 43 -16.14 9.37 -6.89
N ILE A 44 -16.25 10.70 -6.73
CA ILE A 44 -15.14 11.64 -6.84
C ILE A 44 -14.10 11.38 -5.74
N MET A 45 -14.53 11.14 -4.51
CA MET A 45 -13.62 10.81 -3.40
C MET A 45 -12.87 9.50 -3.68
N LEU A 46 -13.57 8.46 -4.14
CA LEU A 46 -12.92 7.20 -4.52
C LEU A 46 -11.90 7.41 -5.65
N TRP A 47 -12.29 8.15 -6.68
CA TRP A 47 -11.40 8.52 -7.78
C TRP A 47 -10.15 9.28 -7.29
N ALA A 48 -10.32 10.28 -6.41
CA ALA A 48 -9.22 11.08 -5.89
C ALA A 48 -8.22 10.20 -5.09
N VAL A 49 -8.73 9.32 -4.21
CA VAL A 49 -7.89 8.41 -3.43
C VAL A 49 -7.11 7.46 -4.35
N CYS A 50 -7.77 6.84 -5.33
CA CYS A 50 -7.10 5.95 -6.29
C CYS A 50 -6.04 6.70 -7.11
N THR A 51 -6.33 7.94 -7.55
CA THR A 51 -5.39 8.79 -8.29
C THR A 51 -4.15 9.09 -7.43
N VAL A 52 -4.34 9.47 -6.17
CA VAL A 52 -3.22 9.72 -5.24
C VAL A 52 -2.38 8.46 -5.06
N LEU A 53 -3.00 7.30 -4.82
CA LEU A 53 -2.29 6.04 -4.64
C LEU A 53 -1.46 5.62 -5.87
N LEU A 54 -1.97 5.87 -7.09
CA LEU A 54 -1.23 5.58 -8.32
C LEU A 54 -0.16 6.61 -8.65
N THR A 55 -0.38 7.89 -8.29
CA THR A 55 0.57 8.97 -8.58
C THR A 55 1.82 8.87 -7.72
N PHE A 56 1.65 8.49 -6.46
CA PHE A 56 2.76 8.27 -5.53
C PHE A 56 3.03 6.76 -5.38
N PRO A 57 3.74 6.14 -6.34
CA PRO A 57 4.00 4.72 -6.29
C PRO A 57 4.79 4.39 -5.03
N VAL A 58 4.27 3.44 -4.32
CA VAL A 58 4.89 2.91 -3.10
C VAL A 58 6.18 2.21 -3.41
N PHE A 59 6.15 1.55 -4.55
CA PHE A 59 7.24 0.76 -5.04
C PHE A 59 7.92 1.53 -6.16
N HIS A 60 9.15 1.98 -5.93
CA HIS A 60 10.04 2.22 -7.04
C HIS A 60 10.27 0.83 -7.63
N PRO A 61 9.74 0.53 -8.82
CA PRO A 61 9.69 -0.84 -9.35
C PRO A 61 11.06 -1.42 -9.63
N ILE A 62 12.06 -0.60 -9.53
CA ILE A 62 13.44 -1.00 -9.64
C ILE A 62 14.02 -0.78 -8.26
N ASN A 63 14.28 -1.87 -7.55
CA ASN A 63 15.12 -1.79 -6.37
C ASN A 63 16.53 -1.53 -6.87
N LEU A 64 16.82 -0.25 -7.18
CA LEU A 64 18.13 0.22 -7.61
C LEU A 64 19.17 0.10 -6.49
N LYS A 65 18.71 -0.22 -5.27
CA LYS A 65 19.55 -0.53 -4.10
C LYS A 65 20.07 -1.96 -4.16
N LEU A 66 20.51 -2.39 -5.34
CA LEU A 66 21.31 -3.60 -5.42
C LEU A 66 22.67 -3.29 -4.80
N ILE A 67 23.04 -4.08 -3.81
CA ILE A 67 24.34 -3.97 -3.13
C ILE A 67 25.36 -4.74 -3.93
N GLU A 68 26.59 -4.26 -3.95
CA GLU A 68 27.73 -4.96 -4.54
C GLU A 68 27.79 -6.41 -4.03
N GLY A 69 28.00 -7.36 -4.95
CA GLY A 69 27.99 -8.78 -4.64
C GLY A 69 26.63 -9.49 -4.72
N GLN A 70 25.52 -8.76 -4.84
CA GLN A 70 24.19 -9.39 -5.04
C GLN A 70 23.96 -9.80 -6.49
N GLN A 71 23.24 -10.90 -6.71
CA GLN A 71 22.73 -11.25 -8.03
C GLN A 71 21.54 -10.35 -8.40
N ALA A 72 21.56 -9.82 -9.61
CA ALA A 72 20.47 -9.02 -10.13
C ALA A 72 19.22 -9.89 -10.41
N PRO A 73 18.07 -9.63 -9.79
CA PRO A 73 16.86 -10.42 -9.96
C PRO A 73 16.21 -10.25 -11.34
N GLN A 74 16.56 -9.17 -12.04
CA GLN A 74 16.00 -8.80 -13.34
C GLN A 74 16.99 -7.95 -14.13
N THR A 75 16.84 -7.93 -15.47
CA THR A 75 17.57 -6.98 -16.32
C THR A 75 16.98 -5.59 -16.18
N ILE A 76 17.83 -4.60 -15.92
CA ILE A 76 17.44 -3.20 -15.82
C ILE A 76 17.98 -2.46 -17.04
N PHE A 77 17.08 -1.87 -17.83
CA PHE A 77 17.42 -1.06 -18.98
C PHE A 77 17.30 0.44 -18.67
N ALA A 78 18.16 1.23 -19.27
CA ALA A 78 18.04 2.68 -19.26
C ALA A 78 16.77 3.10 -20.00
N ARG A 79 15.87 3.85 -19.35
CA ARG A 79 14.63 4.36 -19.98
C ARG A 79 14.86 5.57 -20.86
N ASP A 80 15.88 6.35 -20.53
CA ASP A 80 16.31 7.54 -21.25
C ASP A 80 17.84 7.62 -21.19
N ASN A 81 18.44 8.46 -22.04
CA ASN A 81 19.87 8.74 -21.99
C ASN A 81 20.21 9.42 -20.66
N PHE A 82 21.23 8.94 -20.00
CA PHE A 82 21.75 9.58 -18.80
C PHE A 82 23.27 9.46 -18.75
N ASN A 83 23.91 10.37 -18.00
CA ASN A 83 25.35 10.37 -17.82
C ASN A 83 25.69 9.98 -16.39
N TYR A 84 26.73 9.18 -16.23
CA TYR A 84 27.30 8.90 -14.92
C TYR A 84 28.80 9.20 -14.89
N GLU A 85 29.34 9.54 -13.74
CA GLU A 85 30.76 9.80 -13.55
C GLU A 85 31.51 8.50 -13.46
N ASP A 86 32.49 8.29 -14.35
CA ASP A 86 33.48 7.23 -14.18
C ASP A 86 34.46 7.65 -13.09
N ALA A 87 34.20 7.20 -11.89
CA ALA A 87 35.03 7.52 -10.71
C ALA A 87 36.45 6.97 -10.87
N VAL A 88 36.61 5.80 -11.50
CA VAL A 88 37.92 5.16 -11.69
C VAL A 88 38.78 5.95 -12.67
N ALA A 89 38.22 6.28 -13.84
CA ALA A 89 38.92 7.10 -14.82
C ALA A 89 39.16 8.52 -14.29
N THR A 90 38.20 9.12 -13.59
CA THR A 90 38.35 10.45 -12.98
C THR A 90 39.46 10.46 -11.93
N ASP A 91 39.52 9.46 -11.05
CA ASP A 91 40.57 9.36 -10.02
C ASP A 91 41.94 9.03 -10.61
N ALA A 92 42.00 8.25 -11.70
CA ALA A 92 43.23 8.02 -12.43
C ALA A 92 43.79 9.34 -13.00
N LEU A 93 42.94 10.14 -13.65
CA LEU A 93 43.33 11.47 -14.16
C LEU A 93 43.70 12.43 -13.01
N ARG A 94 43.04 12.39 -11.89
CA ARG A 94 43.37 13.18 -10.72
C ARG A 94 44.74 12.80 -10.15
N ARG A 95 45.07 11.51 -10.07
CA ARG A 95 46.41 11.07 -9.68
C ARG A 95 47.49 11.48 -10.66
N GLN A 96 47.24 11.32 -11.95
CA GLN A 96 48.13 11.73 -13.01
C GLN A 96 48.39 13.26 -12.95
N ALA A 97 47.36 14.08 -12.74
CA ALA A 97 47.49 15.51 -12.57
C ALA A 97 48.27 15.90 -11.30
N GLU A 98 48.10 15.15 -10.22
CA GLU A 98 48.82 15.33 -8.95
C GLU A 98 50.31 14.99 -9.10
N GLU A 99 50.62 13.89 -9.80
CA GLU A 99 51.98 13.43 -10.05
C GLU A 99 52.71 14.32 -11.06
N ALA A 100 52.01 14.89 -12.02
CA ALA A 100 52.55 15.79 -13.01
C ALA A 100 52.80 17.19 -12.51
N GLU A 101 52.25 17.60 -11.38
CA GLU A 101 52.45 18.96 -10.85
C GLU A 101 53.87 19.15 -10.31
N PRO A 102 54.62 20.18 -10.80
CA PRO A 102 55.97 20.45 -10.35
C PRO A 102 56.05 20.73 -8.82
N VAL A 103 57.07 20.21 -8.19
CA VAL A 103 57.37 20.51 -6.78
C VAL A 103 57.89 21.95 -6.65
N CYS A 104 57.58 22.62 -5.59
CA CYS A 104 57.99 23.99 -5.30
C CYS A 104 59.21 24.04 -4.39
N PHE A 105 60.16 24.86 -4.81
CA PHE A 105 61.33 25.25 -3.99
C PHE A 105 61.29 26.76 -3.81
N ASN A 106 61.60 27.25 -2.62
CA ASN A 106 61.79 28.67 -2.34
C ASN A 106 63.26 28.99 -2.14
N ILE A 107 63.67 30.18 -2.62
CA ILE A 107 64.97 30.74 -2.35
C ILE A 107 64.94 31.27 -0.92
N SER A 108 65.85 30.75 -0.07
CA SER A 108 65.95 31.18 1.32
C SER A 108 66.77 32.50 1.40
N PRO A 109 66.14 33.58 1.84
CA PRO A 109 66.86 34.86 2.05
C PRO A 109 67.97 34.75 3.13
N GLU A 110 67.74 33.90 4.13
CA GLU A 110 68.68 33.66 5.20
C GLU A 110 69.94 32.96 4.69
N ASP A 111 69.74 31.92 3.84
CA ASP A 111 70.89 31.24 3.22
C ASP A 111 71.66 32.15 2.29
N ASN A 112 70.97 33.02 1.52
CA ASN A 112 71.60 34.00 0.66
C ASN A 112 72.48 34.95 1.49
N THR A 113 71.95 35.50 2.57
CA THR A 113 72.70 36.42 3.46
C THR A 113 73.91 35.71 4.07
N ALA A 114 73.73 34.49 4.56
CA ALA A 114 74.80 33.68 5.12
C ALA A 114 75.89 33.34 4.07
N ILE A 115 75.58 33.13 2.84
CA ILE A 115 76.54 32.88 1.74
C ILE A 115 77.31 34.16 1.42
N ILE A 116 76.71 35.34 1.39
CA ILE A 116 77.32 36.61 1.17
C ILE A 116 78.24 36.99 2.33
N GLU A 117 77.81 36.79 3.56
CA GLU A 117 78.65 37.01 4.75
C GLU A 117 79.88 36.11 4.77
N ARG A 118 79.74 34.84 4.36
CA ARG A 118 80.87 33.92 4.21
C ARG A 118 81.84 34.41 3.14
N LEU A 119 81.38 34.99 2.06
CA LEU A 119 82.24 35.57 0.99
C LEU A 119 83.03 36.74 1.58
N SER A 120 82.38 37.66 2.32
CA SER A 120 83.04 38.79 2.97
C SER A 120 84.08 38.40 4.03
N ALA A 121 83.70 37.39 4.87
CA ALA A 121 84.64 36.84 5.90
C ALA A 121 85.83 36.14 5.23
N LEU A 122 85.61 35.44 4.14
CA LEU A 122 86.70 34.78 3.40
C LEU A 122 87.68 35.79 2.74
N ARG A 123 87.20 36.94 2.27
CA ARG A 123 88.01 38.04 1.78
C ARG A 123 88.97 38.47 2.87
N GLY A 124 88.51 38.67 4.12
CA GLY A 124 89.36 39.04 5.26
C GLY A 124 90.41 37.95 5.56
N ARG A 125 90.01 36.67 5.51
CA ARG A 125 90.96 35.55 5.74
C ARG A 125 92.02 35.45 4.65
N ILE A 126 91.66 35.62 3.37
CA ILE A 126 92.63 35.66 2.25
C ILE A 126 93.62 36.83 2.41
N ALA A 127 93.14 38.02 2.80
CA ALA A 127 93.99 39.18 3.03
C ALA A 127 94.99 38.93 4.19
N ALA A 128 94.60 38.24 5.22
CA ALA A 128 95.50 37.86 6.35
C ALA A 128 96.60 36.90 5.94
N THR A 129 96.47 36.10 4.90
CA THR A 129 97.49 35.17 4.38
C THR A 129 98.74 35.91 3.81
N LYS A 130 98.63 37.20 3.54
CA LYS A 130 99.78 38.05 3.13
C LYS A 130 100.80 38.27 4.22
N THR A 131 100.32 38.30 5.44
CA THR A 131 101.20 38.58 6.58
C THR A 131 101.71 37.32 7.25
N ALA A 132 101.00 36.21 7.14
CA ALA A 132 101.37 34.91 7.68
C ALA A 132 100.81 33.78 6.83
N PRO A 133 101.59 32.67 6.56
CA PRO A 133 101.10 31.56 5.81
C PRO A 133 99.84 30.94 6.48
N PRO A 134 98.84 30.40 5.73
CA PRO A 134 97.65 29.82 6.31
C PRO A 134 97.98 28.61 7.16
N ASP A 135 97.54 28.64 8.44
CA ASP A 135 97.69 27.51 9.38
C ASP A 135 96.72 26.37 9.09
N PRO A 136 97.20 25.15 8.81
CA PRO A 136 96.34 24.03 8.49
C PRO A 136 95.30 23.69 9.58
N LYS A 137 95.55 24.11 10.82
CA LYS A 137 94.62 23.86 11.96
C LYS A 137 93.50 24.93 12.03
N ASN A 138 93.86 26.18 11.65
CA ASN A 138 92.93 27.30 11.79
C ASN A 138 92.21 27.60 10.49
N ASP A 139 92.86 27.32 9.35
CA ASP A 139 92.22 27.50 7.99
C ASP A 139 92.68 26.38 7.03
N PRO A 140 92.09 25.18 7.19
CA PRO A 140 92.43 24.03 6.38
C PRO A 140 92.07 24.23 4.88
N LEU A 141 91.08 25.07 4.60
CA LEU A 141 90.68 25.38 3.23
C LEU A 141 91.80 26.11 2.51
N LEU A 142 92.23 27.25 3.01
CA LEU A 142 93.33 28.06 2.39
C LEU A 142 94.69 27.36 2.40
N ALA A 143 94.95 26.56 3.42
CA ALA A 143 96.16 25.77 3.53
C ALA A 143 96.24 24.60 2.53
N SER A 144 95.12 24.12 2.03
CA SER A 144 95.10 23.04 1.00
C SER A 144 95.30 23.53 -0.44
N LEU A 145 95.34 24.85 -0.67
CA LEU A 145 95.47 25.42 -1.98
C LEU A 145 96.91 25.46 -2.46
N PRO A 146 97.14 25.29 -3.74
CA PRO A 146 98.47 25.46 -4.35
C PRO A 146 98.94 26.90 -4.16
N PRO A 147 100.27 27.16 -3.91
CA PRO A 147 100.77 28.51 -3.73
C PRO A 147 100.42 29.50 -4.88
N ALA A 148 100.42 29.06 -6.11
CA ALA A 148 100.01 29.85 -7.23
C ALA A 148 98.52 30.24 -7.19
N GLY A 149 97.66 29.31 -6.70
CA GLY A 149 96.19 29.58 -6.56
C GLY A 149 95.94 30.52 -5.40
N LEU A 150 96.67 30.40 -4.26
CA LEU A 150 96.55 31.31 -3.14
C LEU A 150 97.01 32.74 -3.51
N HIS A 151 98.08 32.84 -4.28
CA HIS A 151 98.56 34.15 -4.74
C HIS A 151 97.54 34.83 -5.72
N ALA A 152 96.91 34.08 -6.60
CA ALA A 152 95.81 34.55 -7.44
C ALA A 152 94.63 35.06 -6.61
N LEU A 153 94.23 34.34 -5.57
CA LEU A 153 93.16 34.75 -4.66
C LEU A 153 93.49 36.02 -3.87
N GLN A 154 94.72 36.20 -3.49
CA GLN A 154 95.20 37.46 -2.87
C GLN A 154 95.06 38.66 -3.75
N ILE A 155 95.38 38.52 -5.05
CA ILE A 155 95.22 39.60 -6.06
C ILE A 155 93.72 39.91 -6.26
N ILE A 156 92.86 38.88 -6.33
CA ILE A 156 91.37 39.02 -6.41
C ILE A 156 90.84 39.75 -5.16
N ALA A 157 91.25 39.35 -3.96
CA ALA A 157 90.80 39.97 -2.76
C ALA A 157 91.24 41.44 -2.55
N ASP A 158 92.35 41.83 -3.16
CA ASP A 158 92.84 43.23 -3.17
C ASP A 158 92.10 44.13 -4.14
N SER A 159 91.61 43.56 -5.25
CA SER A 159 90.83 44.34 -6.25
C SER A 159 89.41 44.48 -5.82
N GLN A 160 88.96 45.68 -5.48
CA GLN A 160 87.59 45.98 -5.16
C GLN A 160 86.68 45.69 -6.36
N GLU A 161 87.12 46.04 -7.54
CA GLU A 161 86.33 45.82 -8.80
C GLU A 161 86.10 44.36 -9.07
N ILE A 162 87.09 43.46 -8.86
CA ILE A 162 86.91 42.00 -9.08
C ILE A 162 86.01 41.39 -7.97
N MET A 163 86.17 41.91 -6.76
CA MET A 163 85.34 41.43 -5.66
C MET A 163 83.82 41.84 -5.80
N ASP A 164 83.60 43.07 -6.22
CA ASP A 164 82.25 43.56 -6.55
C ASP A 164 81.63 42.77 -7.74
N GLY A 165 82.49 42.48 -8.77
CA GLY A 165 82.08 41.59 -9.84
C GLY A 165 81.72 40.17 -9.39
N LEU A 166 82.57 39.58 -8.54
CA LEU A 166 82.27 38.25 -7.97
C LEU A 166 81.00 38.28 -7.13
N HIS A 167 80.83 39.35 -6.32
CA HIS A 167 79.60 39.52 -5.50
C HIS A 167 78.36 39.59 -6.42
N GLY A 168 78.37 40.42 -7.47
CA GLY A 168 77.23 40.54 -8.42
C GLY A 168 76.95 39.24 -9.17
N LEU A 169 78.02 38.50 -9.57
CA LEU A 169 77.86 37.21 -10.23
C LEU A 169 77.25 36.18 -9.27
N LEU A 170 77.71 36.18 -8.00
CA LEU A 170 77.16 35.30 -6.96
C LEU A 170 75.71 35.63 -6.65
N GLU A 171 75.35 36.89 -6.44
CA GLU A 171 73.96 37.31 -6.24
C GLU A 171 73.07 36.87 -7.41
N LYS A 172 73.50 37.06 -8.63
CA LYS A 172 72.76 36.62 -9.83
C LYS A 172 72.59 35.10 -9.86
N LYS A 173 73.60 34.36 -9.42
CA LYS A 173 73.54 32.88 -9.35
C LYS A 173 72.63 32.40 -8.22
N LEU A 174 72.68 33.03 -7.06
CA LEU A 174 71.79 32.77 -5.96
C LEU A 174 70.36 33.12 -6.27
N ALA A 175 70.09 34.18 -7.02
CA ALA A 175 68.76 34.54 -7.54
C ALA A 175 68.21 33.48 -8.52
N ALA A 176 69.10 32.76 -9.22
CA ALA A 176 68.72 31.64 -10.10
C ALA A 176 68.46 30.33 -9.30
N GLY A 177 68.90 30.26 -8.05
CA GLY A 177 68.77 29.13 -7.17
C GLY A 177 69.89 28.07 -7.31
N VAL A 178 70.44 27.66 -6.22
CA VAL A 178 71.44 26.59 -6.07
C VAL A 178 70.88 25.49 -5.19
N VAL A 179 70.76 24.28 -5.71
CA VAL A 179 70.18 23.11 -5.03
C VAL A 179 71.26 22.26 -4.37
N SER A 180 71.02 21.78 -3.18
CA SER A 180 71.96 20.83 -2.56
C SER A 180 71.95 19.47 -3.29
N ASP A 181 73.06 18.75 -3.23
CA ASP A 181 73.15 17.42 -3.85
C ASP A 181 72.23 16.40 -3.22
N SER A 182 71.87 16.54 -1.93
CA SER A 182 70.90 15.71 -1.25
C SER A 182 69.49 15.95 -1.84
N LEU A 183 69.03 17.19 -1.84
CA LEU A 183 67.76 17.59 -2.38
C LEU A 183 67.64 17.21 -3.88
N ARG A 184 68.69 17.37 -4.64
CA ARG A 184 68.69 16.97 -6.08
C ARG A 184 68.51 15.48 -6.24
N ARG A 185 69.05 14.63 -5.35
CA ARG A 185 68.89 13.17 -5.39
C ARG A 185 67.49 12.78 -4.94
N ASP A 186 66.96 13.40 -3.89
CA ASP A 186 65.63 13.09 -3.34
C ASP A 186 64.50 13.38 -4.31
N TYR A 187 64.68 14.46 -5.13
CA TYR A 187 63.69 14.85 -6.15
C TYR A 187 64.08 14.55 -7.58
N LYS A 188 65.04 13.62 -7.81
CA LYS A 188 65.51 13.23 -9.15
C LYS A 188 64.40 12.68 -10.03
N LEU A 189 63.36 12.06 -9.43
CA LEU A 189 62.20 11.50 -10.13
C LEU A 189 61.13 12.54 -10.42
N ALA A 190 61.25 13.76 -9.90
CA ALA A 190 60.29 14.80 -10.23
C ALA A 190 60.57 15.31 -11.63
N GLN A 191 59.54 15.34 -12.50
CA GLN A 191 59.63 15.74 -13.89
C GLN A 191 60.10 17.21 -14.04
N ALA A 192 59.65 18.09 -13.12
CA ALA A 192 60.03 19.49 -13.10
C ALA A 192 59.94 20.05 -11.67
N VAL A 193 60.66 21.12 -11.45
CA VAL A 193 60.63 21.92 -10.20
C VAL A 193 60.31 23.37 -10.53
N ARG A 194 59.59 24.02 -9.65
CA ARG A 194 59.25 25.43 -9.73
C ARG A 194 59.96 26.17 -8.60
N ILE A 195 60.67 27.23 -9.00
CA ILE A 195 61.42 28.04 -8.03
C ILE A 195 60.62 29.31 -7.73
N LEU A 196 60.52 29.63 -6.46
CA LEU A 196 60.01 30.90 -5.97
C LEU A 196 61.18 31.79 -5.59
N ASP A 197 61.15 33.02 -6.08
CA ASP A 197 62.11 34.01 -5.64
C ASP A 197 61.83 34.55 -4.22
N THR A 198 62.68 35.40 -3.70
CA THR A 198 62.54 36.03 -2.38
C THR A 198 61.30 36.92 -2.28
N ASP A 199 60.77 37.38 -3.37
CA ASP A 199 59.51 38.18 -3.45
C ASP A 199 58.28 37.32 -3.61
N GLY A 200 58.44 35.99 -3.63
CA GLY A 200 57.34 35.02 -3.82
C GLY A 200 56.83 34.88 -5.24
N ARG A 201 57.56 35.43 -6.24
CA ARG A 201 57.23 35.25 -7.63
C ARG A 201 57.69 33.91 -8.14
N GLU A 202 56.82 33.26 -8.95
CA GLU A 202 57.09 31.93 -9.47
C GLU A 202 57.85 32.00 -10.79
N HIS A 203 58.91 31.26 -10.91
CA HIS A 203 59.59 31.04 -12.21
C HIS A 203 58.97 29.85 -12.98
N SER A 204 59.17 29.83 -14.27
CA SER A 204 58.74 28.69 -15.11
C SER A 204 59.36 27.38 -14.61
N PRO A 205 58.62 26.29 -14.65
CA PRO A 205 59.15 24.99 -14.23
C PRO A 205 60.40 24.60 -15.00
N LYS A 206 61.36 24.04 -14.33
CA LYS A 206 62.64 23.57 -14.93
C LYS A 206 62.88 22.12 -14.49
N PRO A 207 63.51 21.30 -15.35
CA PRO A 207 63.99 19.98 -14.92
C PRO A 207 64.96 20.10 -13.73
N VAL A 208 64.87 19.20 -12.78
CA VAL A 208 65.75 19.17 -11.60
C VAL A 208 67.23 19.11 -12.02
N GLU A 209 67.51 18.47 -13.16
CA GLU A 209 68.84 18.28 -13.70
C GLU A 209 69.48 19.60 -14.20
N GLU A 210 68.68 20.60 -14.55
CA GLU A 210 69.15 21.92 -14.97
C GLU A 210 69.54 22.83 -13.80
N LEU A 211 69.16 22.48 -12.58
CA LEU A 211 69.49 23.25 -11.40
C LEU A 211 70.99 23.08 -11.07
N ALA A 212 71.63 24.22 -10.80
CA ALA A 212 73.05 24.23 -10.43
C ALA A 212 73.19 23.64 -9.02
N THR A 213 74.12 22.69 -8.87
CA THR A 213 74.61 22.24 -7.56
C THR A 213 75.69 23.26 -7.07
N PRO A 214 76.05 23.25 -5.78
CA PRO A 214 77.09 24.14 -5.25
C PRO A 214 78.39 24.05 -6.04
N GLN A 215 78.78 22.82 -6.39
CA GLN A 215 79.98 22.60 -7.17
C GLN A 215 79.87 23.14 -8.61
N ARG A 216 78.77 22.86 -9.30
CA ARG A 216 78.49 23.37 -10.64
C ARG A 216 78.37 24.90 -10.63
N ALA A 217 77.74 25.47 -9.64
CA ALA A 217 77.64 26.92 -9.43
C ALA A 217 79.01 27.57 -9.26
N ALA A 218 79.90 26.93 -8.44
CA ALA A 218 81.26 27.38 -8.28
C ALA A 218 82.08 27.32 -9.59
N GLU A 219 81.90 26.26 -10.38
CA GLU A 219 82.55 26.13 -11.66
C GLU A 219 82.11 27.22 -12.64
N GLU A 220 80.77 27.40 -12.76
CA GLU A 220 80.20 28.41 -13.66
C GLU A 220 80.57 29.83 -13.26
N LEU A 221 80.52 30.13 -11.95
CA LEU A 221 80.96 31.43 -11.39
C LEU A 221 82.45 31.68 -11.66
N THR A 222 83.27 30.67 -11.48
CA THR A 222 84.71 30.75 -11.74
C THR A 222 84.98 31.06 -13.20
N VAL A 223 84.30 30.34 -14.10
CA VAL A 223 84.48 30.63 -15.60
C VAL A 223 83.98 32.03 -15.94
N ALA A 224 82.83 32.44 -15.38
CA ALA A 224 82.32 33.84 -15.65
C ALA A 224 83.29 34.87 -15.13
N LEU A 225 83.81 34.72 -13.90
CA LEU A 225 84.78 35.66 -13.29
C LEU A 225 86.11 35.75 -14.12
N MET A 226 86.62 34.61 -14.56
CA MET A 226 87.83 34.54 -15.34
C MET A 226 87.67 35.15 -16.74
N ASN A 227 86.48 35.11 -17.35
CA ASN A 227 86.16 35.68 -18.62
C ASN A 227 86.01 37.19 -18.47
N ASP A 228 85.37 37.69 -17.40
CA ASP A 228 85.15 39.12 -17.19
C ASP A 228 86.45 39.86 -16.72
N TYR A 229 87.31 39.14 -15.98
CA TYR A 229 88.53 39.67 -15.37
C TYR A 229 89.73 38.77 -15.70
N PRO A 230 90.37 38.91 -16.84
CA PRO A 230 91.56 38.13 -17.26
C PRO A 230 92.77 38.48 -16.36
N ILE A 231 93.16 37.61 -15.49
CA ILE A 231 94.31 37.77 -14.62
C ILE A 231 95.48 36.92 -15.11
N GLY A 232 96.60 37.53 -15.43
CA GLY A 232 97.78 36.96 -16.11
C GLY A 232 98.62 36.00 -15.24
N ILE A 233 98.02 35.02 -14.55
CA ILE A 233 98.62 34.01 -13.68
C ILE A 233 98.31 32.66 -14.17
N ASP A 234 98.91 31.57 -13.66
CA ASP A 234 98.61 30.20 -13.96
C ASP A 234 97.08 29.93 -13.87
N ALA A 235 96.46 29.93 -15.01
CA ALA A 235 95.00 29.87 -15.16
C ALA A 235 94.42 28.55 -14.58
N ALA A 236 95.18 27.46 -14.53
CA ALA A 236 94.68 26.18 -14.05
C ALA A 236 94.67 26.15 -12.49
N ALA A 237 95.75 26.62 -11.84
CA ALA A 237 95.82 26.72 -10.40
C ALA A 237 94.80 27.75 -9.84
N MET A 238 94.60 28.87 -10.54
CA MET A 238 93.63 29.91 -10.22
C MET A 238 92.21 29.32 -10.27
N ARG A 239 91.89 28.67 -11.34
CA ARG A 239 90.57 28.04 -11.58
C ARG A 239 90.23 27.05 -10.50
N GLN A 240 91.15 26.15 -10.12
CA GLN A 240 90.94 25.16 -9.10
C GLN A 240 90.81 25.82 -7.70
N ALA A 241 91.62 26.84 -7.38
CA ALA A 241 91.52 27.62 -6.14
C ALA A 241 90.12 28.31 -6.02
N LEU A 242 89.69 28.99 -7.09
CA LEU A 242 88.40 29.67 -7.16
C LEU A 242 87.25 28.70 -7.00
N ILE A 243 87.24 27.55 -7.72
CA ILE A 243 86.20 26.53 -7.57
C ILE A 243 86.13 26.05 -6.09
N THR A 244 87.22 25.74 -5.51
CA THR A 244 87.31 25.26 -4.11
C THR A 244 86.77 26.30 -3.14
N VAL A 245 87.19 27.56 -3.31
CA VAL A 245 86.81 28.66 -2.43
C VAL A 245 85.39 29.08 -2.58
N ILE A 246 84.91 29.27 -3.83
CA ILE A 246 83.48 29.62 -4.14
C ILE A 246 82.63 28.49 -3.71
N GLY A 247 82.97 27.21 -3.95
CA GLY A 247 82.22 26.05 -3.47
C GLY A 247 82.03 26.02 -1.99
N SER A 248 83.18 26.37 -1.18
CA SER A 248 83.08 26.46 0.25
C SER A 248 82.20 27.62 0.73
N VAL A 249 82.19 28.75 0.01
CA VAL A 249 81.30 29.89 0.30
C VAL A 249 79.84 29.54 0.13
N ILE A 250 79.52 28.89 -0.99
CA ILE A 250 78.16 28.44 -1.24
C ILE A 250 77.73 27.37 -0.20
N GLY A 251 78.69 26.46 0.10
CA GLY A 251 78.46 25.34 1.04
C GLY A 251 77.56 24.26 0.42
N ASP A 252 77.51 23.09 1.01
CA ASP A 252 76.82 21.90 0.47
C ASP A 252 75.32 22.05 0.39
N GLY A 253 74.75 22.99 1.21
CA GLY A 253 73.30 23.18 1.35
C GLY A 253 72.64 23.92 0.20
N GLY A 254 73.43 24.78 -0.54
CA GLY A 254 72.82 25.73 -1.49
C GLY A 254 71.89 26.73 -0.82
N ASN A 255 70.99 27.35 -1.57
CA ASN A 255 70.01 28.32 -1.09
C ASN A 255 68.55 27.94 -1.44
N LEU A 256 68.32 26.78 -2.08
CA LEU A 256 66.96 26.28 -2.36
C LEU A 256 66.49 25.37 -1.25
N ARG A 257 65.29 25.65 -0.74
CA ARG A 257 64.55 24.83 0.24
C ARG A 257 63.29 24.31 -0.33
N TYR A 258 62.93 23.06 -0.02
CA TYR A 258 61.65 22.49 -0.42
C TYR A 258 60.51 23.16 0.35
N ASP A 259 59.49 23.64 -0.38
CA ASP A 259 58.26 24.20 0.18
C ASP A 259 57.17 23.16 0.14
N GLU A 260 57.02 22.45 1.26
CA GLU A 260 56.02 21.37 1.42
C GLU A 260 54.59 21.94 1.29
N ALA A 261 54.28 23.03 1.98
CA ALA A 261 52.96 23.62 2.05
C ALA A 261 52.46 24.03 0.66
N ARG A 262 53.33 24.72 -0.11
CA ARG A 262 53.01 25.19 -1.43
C ARG A 262 52.95 24.08 -2.47
N SER A 263 53.82 23.09 -2.35
CA SER A 263 53.78 21.88 -3.18
C SER A 263 52.47 21.09 -2.96
N ALA A 264 52.07 20.90 -1.71
CA ALA A 264 50.79 20.23 -1.36
C ALA A 264 49.58 21.01 -1.85
N GLN A 265 49.56 22.35 -1.67
CA GLN A 265 48.49 23.21 -2.14
C GLN A 265 48.35 23.16 -3.67
N ARG A 266 49.45 23.14 -4.38
CA ARG A 266 49.46 23.04 -5.87
C ARG A 266 48.96 21.69 -6.34
N ARG A 267 49.41 20.58 -5.74
CA ARG A 267 48.93 19.24 -6.05
C ARG A 267 47.44 19.13 -5.81
N LEU A 268 46.92 19.67 -4.70
CA LEU A 268 45.50 19.71 -4.41
C LEU A 268 44.72 20.51 -5.44
N SER A 269 45.27 21.68 -5.85
CA SER A 269 44.70 22.52 -6.90
C SER A 269 44.69 21.84 -8.27
N ALA A 270 45.73 21.09 -8.61
CA ALA A 270 45.80 20.33 -9.84
C ALA A 270 44.74 19.21 -9.86
N LYS A 271 44.61 18.48 -8.74
CA LYS A 271 43.59 17.44 -8.52
C LYS A 271 42.18 18.01 -8.67
N THR A 272 41.89 19.16 -8.09
CA THR A 272 40.56 19.79 -8.14
C THR A 272 40.19 20.40 -9.50
N ARG A 273 41.17 20.70 -10.33
CA ARG A 273 40.93 21.21 -11.69
C ARG A 273 40.57 20.14 -12.71
N VAL A 274 40.81 18.87 -12.39
CA VAL A 274 40.44 17.75 -13.26
C VAL A 274 38.93 17.65 -13.35
N LYS A 275 38.39 17.79 -14.54
CA LYS A 275 36.98 17.61 -14.81
C LYS A 275 36.60 16.13 -14.71
N PRO A 276 35.44 15.77 -14.09
CA PRO A 276 34.96 14.39 -14.11
C PRO A 276 34.81 13.85 -15.53
N VAL A 277 35.14 12.57 -15.69
CA VAL A 277 34.86 11.82 -16.91
C VAL A 277 33.44 11.33 -16.86
N TRP A 278 32.65 11.73 -17.85
CA TRP A 278 31.25 11.32 -17.95
C TRP A 278 31.12 10.25 -19.04
N ILE A 279 30.41 9.14 -18.69
CA ILE A 279 30.02 8.11 -19.65
C ILE A 279 28.52 8.27 -19.89
N GLU A 280 28.12 8.32 -21.16
CA GLU A 280 26.72 8.35 -21.57
C GLU A 280 26.20 6.91 -21.68
N VAL A 281 25.10 6.61 -21.00
CA VAL A 281 24.32 5.38 -21.13
C VAL A 281 23.12 5.69 -22.01
N LEU A 282 22.98 4.96 -23.11
CA LEU A 282 21.92 5.21 -24.08
C LEU A 282 20.61 4.54 -23.65
N LYS A 283 19.48 5.14 -24.08
CA LYS A 283 18.16 4.54 -23.90
C LYS A 283 18.09 3.13 -24.47
N GLY A 284 17.61 2.19 -23.64
CA GLY A 284 17.52 0.76 -23.99
C GLY A 284 18.80 -0.03 -23.72
N GLU A 285 19.88 0.60 -23.26
CA GLU A 285 21.09 -0.08 -22.85
C GLU A 285 20.87 -0.79 -21.49
N PRO A 286 21.32 -2.07 -21.34
CA PRO A 286 21.20 -2.76 -20.05
C PRO A 286 22.20 -2.16 -19.05
N ILE A 287 21.67 -1.68 -17.91
CA ILE A 287 22.49 -1.21 -16.79
C ILE A 287 22.98 -2.39 -15.98
N VAL A 288 22.11 -3.37 -15.77
CA VAL A 288 22.43 -4.66 -15.14
C VAL A 288 21.66 -5.76 -15.84
N ILE A 289 22.27 -6.91 -16.04
CA ILE A 289 21.65 -8.07 -16.67
C ILE A 289 21.18 -9.02 -15.57
N ARG A 290 20.04 -9.65 -15.77
CA ARG A 290 19.49 -10.64 -14.87
C ARG A 290 20.51 -11.76 -14.54
N ASP A 291 20.49 -12.21 -13.29
CA ASP A 291 21.35 -13.26 -12.75
C ASP A 291 22.86 -12.95 -12.76
N THR A 292 23.28 -11.72 -13.16
CA THR A 292 24.66 -11.26 -13.01
C THR A 292 24.92 -10.71 -11.60
N VAL A 293 26.15 -10.89 -11.11
CA VAL A 293 26.57 -10.29 -9.84
C VAL A 293 26.85 -8.80 -10.07
N VAL A 294 26.28 -7.96 -9.21
CA VAL A 294 26.49 -6.51 -9.25
C VAL A 294 27.91 -6.19 -8.84
N GLY A 295 28.72 -5.72 -9.79
CA GLY A 295 30.06 -5.20 -9.54
C GLY A 295 30.05 -3.71 -9.16
N PRO A 296 31.21 -3.15 -8.75
CA PRO A 296 31.32 -1.76 -8.32
C PRO A 296 30.91 -0.75 -9.42
N ASP A 297 31.29 -0.99 -10.67
CA ASP A 297 30.89 -0.14 -11.82
C ASP A 297 29.37 -0.17 -12.06
N THR A 298 28.78 -1.38 -12.00
CA THR A 298 27.33 -1.56 -12.13
C THR A 298 26.55 -0.86 -11.01
N GLN A 299 27.10 -0.90 -9.79
CA GLN A 299 26.49 -0.19 -8.65
C GLN A 299 26.54 1.34 -8.86
N LEU A 300 27.66 1.89 -9.35
CA LEU A 300 27.78 3.32 -9.68
C LEU A 300 26.79 3.72 -10.77
N LYS A 301 26.61 2.92 -11.81
CA LYS A 301 25.61 3.14 -12.85
C LYS A 301 24.19 3.13 -12.27
N LEU A 302 23.87 2.19 -11.36
CA LEU A 302 22.57 2.10 -10.72
C LEU A 302 22.27 3.32 -9.84
N VAL A 303 23.25 3.75 -9.03
CA VAL A 303 23.10 4.95 -8.17
C VAL A 303 22.92 6.21 -9.01
N ALA A 304 23.70 6.36 -10.07
CA ALA A 304 23.57 7.47 -10.97
C ALA A 304 22.22 7.48 -11.69
N TYR A 305 21.73 6.32 -12.08
CA TYR A 305 20.42 6.18 -12.70
C TYR A 305 19.28 6.50 -11.72
N GLU A 306 19.40 6.06 -10.45
CA GLU A 306 18.45 6.44 -9.41
C GLU A 306 18.40 7.97 -9.22
N HIS A 307 19.56 8.61 -9.14
CA HIS A 307 19.65 10.06 -9.02
C HIS A 307 19.10 10.78 -10.25
N TYR A 308 19.37 10.25 -11.46
CA TYR A 308 18.79 10.75 -12.71
C TYR A 308 17.27 10.67 -12.67
N LEU A 309 16.70 9.53 -12.28
CA LEU A 309 15.24 9.35 -12.18
C LEU A 309 14.61 10.30 -11.15
N GLN A 310 15.28 10.54 -10.03
CA GLN A 310 14.82 11.51 -9.02
C GLN A 310 14.85 12.95 -9.56
N LYS A 311 15.90 13.31 -10.30
CA LYS A 311 16.09 14.64 -10.87
C LYS A 311 15.21 14.89 -12.11
N SER A 312 14.97 13.85 -12.90
CA SER A 312 14.14 13.89 -14.12
C SER A 312 12.64 13.93 -13.81
N ALA A 313 12.23 13.79 -12.53
CA ALA A 313 10.87 14.05 -12.09
C ALA A 313 10.56 15.57 -12.15
N THR A 314 10.77 16.18 -13.34
CA THR A 314 10.37 17.56 -13.58
C THR A 314 8.86 17.68 -13.45
N GLY A 315 8.38 18.88 -13.07
CA GLY A 315 6.95 19.13 -12.85
C GLY A 315 6.07 18.72 -14.04
N GLU A 316 6.58 18.79 -15.27
CA GLU A 316 5.86 18.37 -16.48
C GLU A 316 5.65 16.84 -16.54
N ILE A 317 6.68 16.06 -16.26
CA ILE A 317 6.58 14.59 -16.27
C ILE A 317 5.66 14.14 -15.15
N MET A 318 5.76 14.77 -13.97
CA MET A 318 4.86 14.49 -12.84
C MET A 318 3.42 14.86 -13.17
N LEU A 319 3.19 15.99 -13.83
CA LEU A 319 1.85 16.41 -14.26
C LEU A 319 1.26 15.42 -15.28
N ARG A 320 2.01 15.00 -16.29
CA ARG A 320 1.58 13.98 -17.25
C ARG A 320 1.20 12.67 -16.56
N ARG A 321 1.99 12.25 -15.57
CA ARG A 321 1.70 11.04 -14.77
C ARG A 321 0.41 11.19 -13.97
N VAL A 322 0.23 12.32 -13.26
CA VAL A 322 -1.00 12.61 -12.52
C VAL A 322 -2.21 12.56 -13.44
N VAL A 323 -2.14 13.23 -14.60
CA VAL A 323 -3.24 13.26 -15.57
C VAL A 323 -3.54 11.87 -16.12
N SER A 324 -2.53 11.08 -16.48
CA SER A 324 -2.73 9.71 -16.97
C SER A 324 -3.36 8.81 -15.90
N CYS A 325 -2.86 8.85 -14.66
CA CYS A 325 -3.42 8.10 -13.54
C CYS A 325 -4.87 8.54 -13.27
N ALA A 326 -5.15 9.84 -13.29
CA ALA A 326 -6.48 10.37 -13.08
C ALA A 326 -7.48 9.87 -14.15
N ILE A 327 -7.09 9.86 -15.42
CA ILE A 327 -7.93 9.34 -16.52
C ILE A 327 -8.21 7.84 -16.32
N ILE A 328 -7.19 7.04 -16.02
CA ILE A 328 -7.35 5.59 -15.77
C ILE A 328 -8.30 5.38 -14.59
N CYS A 329 -8.13 6.11 -13.49
CA CYS A 329 -9.00 6.00 -12.33
C CYS A 329 -10.45 6.41 -12.63
N VAL A 330 -10.69 7.45 -13.46
CA VAL A 330 -12.06 7.80 -13.91
C VAL A 330 -12.71 6.64 -14.64
N LEU A 331 -11.99 6.06 -15.61
CA LEU A 331 -12.52 4.93 -16.39
C LEU A 331 -12.82 3.71 -15.51
N MET A 332 -11.93 3.41 -14.56
CA MET A 332 -12.10 2.29 -13.63
C MET A 332 -13.26 2.51 -12.65
N VAL A 333 -13.41 3.70 -12.09
CA VAL A 333 -14.54 4.03 -11.20
C VAL A 333 -15.86 4.03 -11.96
N LEU A 334 -15.87 4.57 -13.19
CA LEU A 334 -17.05 4.54 -14.04
C LEU A 334 -17.44 3.11 -14.41
N TYR A 335 -16.47 2.27 -14.79
CA TYR A 335 -16.68 0.85 -15.05
C TYR A 335 -17.31 0.15 -13.83
N LEU A 336 -16.72 0.35 -12.63
CA LEU A 336 -17.25 -0.26 -11.40
C LEU A 336 -18.69 0.20 -11.11
N ALA A 337 -18.98 1.50 -11.26
CA ALA A 337 -20.31 2.05 -11.01
C ALA A 337 -21.36 1.50 -11.99
N VAL A 338 -21.01 1.36 -13.28
CA VAL A 338 -21.88 0.77 -14.30
C VAL A 338 -22.06 -0.73 -14.06
N ALA A 339 -20.97 -1.47 -13.81
CA ALA A 339 -21.01 -2.91 -13.58
C ALA A 339 -21.85 -3.27 -12.34
N ALA A 340 -21.64 -2.55 -11.22
CA ALA A 340 -22.43 -2.76 -10.00
C ALA A 340 -23.94 -2.50 -10.24
N ARG A 341 -24.26 -1.45 -11.01
CA ARG A 341 -25.65 -1.09 -11.29
C ARG A 341 -26.32 -2.07 -12.27
N CYS A 342 -25.57 -2.66 -13.19
CA CYS A 342 -26.07 -3.65 -14.12
C CYS A 342 -26.22 -5.04 -13.49
N ALA A 343 -25.25 -5.46 -12.69
CA ALA A 343 -25.17 -6.81 -12.15
C ALA A 343 -26.05 -7.02 -10.89
N ALA A 344 -26.19 -5.99 -10.05
CA ALA A 344 -26.94 -6.09 -8.80
C ALA A 344 -27.60 -4.75 -8.43
N PRO A 345 -28.59 -4.28 -9.20
CA PRO A 345 -29.24 -2.99 -9.02
C PRO A 345 -29.89 -2.85 -7.63
N ASP A 346 -30.35 -3.97 -7.06
CA ASP A 346 -31.02 -4.01 -5.77
C ASP A 346 -30.07 -3.82 -4.59
N GLN A 347 -28.80 -4.14 -4.78
CA GLN A 347 -27.76 -4.06 -3.73
C GLN A 347 -27.03 -2.71 -3.70
N VAL A 348 -27.29 -1.83 -4.67
CA VAL A 348 -26.65 -0.50 -4.82
C VAL A 348 -27.69 0.60 -4.95
N LYS A 349 -28.79 0.50 -4.18
CA LYS A 349 -29.91 1.45 -4.26
C LYS A 349 -29.65 2.77 -3.56
N GLY A 350 -28.95 2.74 -2.43
CA GLY A 350 -28.72 3.89 -1.58
C GLY A 350 -27.26 4.33 -1.54
N ASN A 351 -27.06 5.62 -1.23
CA ASN A 351 -25.71 6.20 -1.08
C ASN A 351 -24.92 5.57 0.06
N ARG A 352 -25.60 5.10 1.11
CA ARG A 352 -24.97 4.39 2.21
C ARG A 352 -24.30 3.11 1.73
N GLN A 353 -24.92 2.34 0.84
CA GLN A 353 -24.35 1.11 0.28
C GLN A 353 -23.18 1.43 -0.66
N ILE A 354 -23.29 2.47 -1.47
CA ILE A 354 -22.22 2.94 -2.35
C ILE A 354 -21.02 3.42 -1.54
N ALA A 355 -21.27 4.19 -0.48
CA ALA A 355 -20.21 4.67 0.42
C ALA A 355 -19.49 3.52 1.13
N LEU A 356 -20.25 2.53 1.62
CA LEU A 356 -19.68 1.33 2.23
C LEU A 356 -18.82 0.55 1.25
N GLY A 357 -19.31 0.33 0.02
CA GLY A 357 -18.53 -0.31 -1.05
C GLY A 357 -17.24 0.45 -1.36
N GLY A 358 -17.33 1.76 -1.53
CA GLY A 358 -16.17 2.63 -1.73
C GLY A 358 -15.16 2.56 -0.57
N LEU A 359 -15.65 2.56 0.67
CA LEU A 359 -14.80 2.45 1.86
C LEU A 359 -14.07 1.11 1.92
N ILE A 360 -14.73 0.01 1.59
CA ILE A 360 -14.11 -1.33 1.52
C ILE A 360 -12.99 -1.35 0.49
N LEU A 361 -13.22 -0.78 -0.69
CA LEU A 361 -12.22 -0.69 -1.75
C LEU A 361 -11.01 0.14 -1.33
N VAL A 362 -11.25 1.31 -0.72
CA VAL A 362 -10.18 2.17 -0.19
C VAL A 362 -9.40 1.45 0.90
N ALA A 363 -10.08 0.78 1.83
CA ALA A 363 -9.44 0.01 2.89
C ALA A 363 -8.55 -1.12 2.32
N ALA A 364 -9.04 -1.86 1.32
CA ALA A 364 -8.28 -2.91 0.65
C ALA A 364 -7.04 -2.35 -0.09
N LEU A 365 -7.19 -1.23 -0.82
CA LEU A 365 -6.09 -0.57 -1.50
C LEU A 365 -5.05 0.01 -0.54
N LEU A 366 -5.47 0.66 0.55
CA LEU A 366 -4.57 1.15 1.59
C LEU A 366 -3.84 0.01 2.30
N PHE A 367 -4.53 -1.10 2.54
CA PHE A 367 -3.91 -2.28 3.13
C PHE A 367 -2.86 -2.88 2.20
N ASN A 368 -3.17 -3.00 0.89
CA ASN A 368 -2.22 -3.43 -0.13
C ASN A 368 -1.01 -2.47 -0.19
N TYR A 369 -1.26 -1.15 -0.17
CA TYR A 369 -0.22 -0.13 -0.12
C TYR A 369 0.70 -0.32 1.09
N PHE A 370 0.14 -0.48 2.27
CA PHE A 370 0.87 -0.71 3.51
C PHE A 370 1.71 -1.99 3.45
N MET A 371 1.15 -3.08 2.92
CA MET A 371 1.87 -4.35 2.77
C MET A 371 3.09 -4.23 1.86
N VAL A 372 2.95 -3.52 0.73
CA VAL A 372 4.08 -3.25 -0.17
C VAL A 372 5.18 -2.43 0.54
N LYS A 373 4.81 -1.39 1.31
CA LYS A 373 5.77 -0.60 2.09
C LYS A 373 6.49 -1.44 3.13
N THR A 374 5.73 -2.23 3.87
CA THR A 374 6.27 -3.13 4.89
C THR A 374 7.22 -4.14 4.27
N PHE A 375 6.83 -4.77 3.17
CA PHE A 375 7.69 -5.69 2.43
C PHE A 375 8.98 -5.01 1.96
N SER A 376 8.89 -3.81 1.36
CA SER A 376 10.06 -3.06 0.90
C SER A 376 11.03 -2.71 2.03
N PHE A 377 10.49 -2.47 3.24
CA PHE A 377 11.32 -2.19 4.41
C PHE A 377 12.04 -3.45 4.93
N PHE A 378 11.34 -4.58 4.97
CA PHE A 378 11.89 -5.82 5.54
C PHE A 378 12.62 -6.70 4.51
N SER A 379 12.39 -6.55 3.21
CA SER A 379 13.00 -7.40 2.18
C SER A 379 14.53 -7.42 2.23
N GLY A 380 15.14 -6.25 2.50
CA GLY A 380 16.58 -6.14 2.67
C GLY A 380 17.11 -6.83 3.93
N SER A 381 16.33 -6.84 5.03
CA SER A 381 16.72 -7.45 6.30
C SER A 381 16.61 -8.98 6.28
N PHE A 382 15.68 -9.53 5.50
CA PHE A 382 15.41 -10.97 5.42
C PHE A 382 15.93 -11.63 4.13
N ASN A 383 16.67 -10.89 3.29
CA ASN A 383 17.19 -11.39 1.99
C ASN A 383 16.10 -11.95 1.07
N ILE A 384 14.88 -11.40 1.12
CA ILE A 384 13.77 -11.83 0.27
C ILE A 384 13.91 -11.13 -1.09
N PRO A 385 14.01 -11.89 -2.21
CA PRO A 385 14.10 -11.28 -3.52
C PRO A 385 12.91 -10.38 -3.84
N PRO A 386 13.12 -9.22 -4.49
CA PRO A 386 12.05 -8.24 -4.77
C PRO A 386 10.89 -8.78 -5.62
N ASN A 387 11.13 -9.81 -6.43
CA ASN A 387 10.10 -10.44 -7.27
C ASN A 387 9.00 -11.15 -6.46
N PHE A 388 9.22 -11.47 -5.18
CA PHE A 388 8.20 -12.03 -4.30
C PHE A 388 7.26 -10.99 -3.69
N VAL A 389 7.44 -9.69 -3.98
CA VAL A 389 6.53 -8.64 -3.47
C VAL A 389 5.08 -8.87 -3.88
N GLN A 390 4.86 -9.41 -5.07
CA GLN A 390 3.53 -9.73 -5.58
C GLN A 390 2.81 -10.78 -4.72
N ASP A 391 3.53 -11.71 -4.09
CA ASP A 391 2.97 -12.82 -3.31
C ASP A 391 2.60 -12.42 -1.89
N VAL A 392 3.01 -11.24 -1.45
CA VAL A 392 2.70 -10.71 -0.11
C VAL A 392 1.44 -9.83 -0.10
N ILE A 393 0.98 -9.36 -1.27
CA ILE A 393 -0.16 -8.44 -1.36
C ILE A 393 -1.48 -9.20 -1.25
N PRO A 394 -2.31 -8.92 -0.25
CA PRO A 394 -3.58 -9.63 -0.01
C PRO A 394 -4.71 -9.16 -0.94
N VAL A 395 -4.52 -9.28 -2.24
CA VAL A 395 -5.50 -8.83 -3.26
C VAL A 395 -6.85 -9.55 -3.18
N GLY A 396 -6.89 -10.75 -2.61
CA GLY A 396 -8.12 -11.48 -2.32
C GLY A 396 -9.01 -10.78 -1.27
N LEU A 397 -8.49 -9.83 -0.51
CA LEU A 397 -9.18 -9.13 0.57
C LEU A 397 -10.46 -8.42 0.08
N ALA A 398 -10.39 -7.77 -1.09
CA ALA A 398 -11.55 -7.10 -1.65
C ALA A 398 -12.73 -8.07 -1.88
N ALA A 399 -12.47 -9.23 -2.52
CA ALA A 399 -13.49 -10.26 -2.73
C ALA A 399 -13.94 -10.90 -1.40
N ALA A 400 -12.99 -11.18 -0.48
CA ALA A 400 -13.28 -11.77 0.80
C ALA A 400 -14.30 -10.96 1.63
N VAL A 401 -14.24 -9.62 1.53
CA VAL A 401 -15.14 -8.73 2.27
C VAL A 401 -16.39 -8.37 1.47
N THR A 402 -16.23 -8.03 0.17
CA THR A 402 -17.37 -7.55 -0.61
C THR A 402 -18.39 -8.64 -0.96
N VAL A 403 -17.95 -9.90 -1.13
CA VAL A 403 -18.87 -11.01 -1.44
C VAL A 403 -19.85 -11.30 -0.30
N PRO A 404 -19.43 -11.42 0.98
CA PRO A 404 -20.37 -11.58 2.08
C PRO A 404 -21.31 -10.39 2.31
N VAL A 405 -20.87 -9.17 1.94
CA VAL A 405 -21.66 -7.94 2.18
C VAL A 405 -22.62 -7.63 1.03
N PHE A 406 -22.17 -7.76 -0.22
CA PHE A 406 -22.90 -7.34 -1.43
C PHE A 406 -23.17 -8.48 -2.42
N GLY A 407 -22.80 -9.71 -2.09
CA GLY A 407 -22.96 -10.86 -2.98
C GLY A 407 -21.87 -10.98 -4.05
N LEU A 408 -21.87 -12.13 -4.74
CA LEU A 408 -20.82 -12.53 -5.66
C LEU A 408 -20.60 -11.54 -6.84
N PRO A 409 -21.62 -11.04 -7.55
CA PRO A 409 -21.38 -10.18 -8.72
C PRO A 409 -20.58 -8.91 -8.36
N ILE A 410 -21.02 -8.20 -7.33
CA ILE A 410 -20.32 -6.97 -6.87
C ILE A 410 -18.93 -7.30 -6.38
N GLY A 411 -18.78 -8.41 -5.65
CA GLY A 411 -17.48 -8.85 -5.13
C GLY A 411 -16.46 -9.14 -6.23
N LEU A 412 -16.87 -9.76 -7.34
CA LEU A 412 -16.00 -10.02 -8.48
C LEU A 412 -15.55 -8.73 -9.17
N PHE A 413 -16.46 -7.77 -9.40
CA PHE A 413 -16.10 -6.46 -9.96
C PHE A 413 -15.22 -5.64 -9.05
N ALA A 414 -15.49 -5.67 -7.74
CA ALA A 414 -14.66 -5.02 -6.72
C ALA A 414 -13.24 -5.61 -6.69
N SER A 415 -13.11 -6.93 -6.74
CA SER A 415 -11.80 -7.59 -6.75
C SER A 415 -11.02 -7.30 -8.03
N MET A 416 -11.67 -7.27 -9.19
CA MET A 416 -11.06 -6.90 -10.46
C MET A 416 -10.58 -5.44 -10.43
N PHE A 417 -11.38 -4.51 -9.88
CA PHE A 417 -10.98 -3.12 -9.68
C PHE A 417 -9.71 -3.01 -8.81
N VAL A 418 -9.70 -3.66 -7.64
CA VAL A 418 -8.54 -3.63 -6.74
C VAL A 418 -7.33 -4.31 -7.37
N ALA A 419 -7.51 -5.41 -8.10
CA ALA A 419 -6.44 -6.11 -8.81
C ALA A 419 -5.76 -5.20 -9.86
N CYS A 420 -6.54 -4.49 -10.68
CA CYS A 420 -6.02 -3.56 -11.69
C CYS A 420 -5.25 -2.41 -11.04
N ILE A 421 -5.82 -1.75 -10.03
CA ILE A 421 -5.16 -0.65 -9.34
C ILE A 421 -3.88 -1.12 -8.64
N SER A 422 -3.91 -2.28 -7.96
CA SER A 422 -2.74 -2.84 -7.29
C SER A 422 -1.62 -3.24 -8.26
N ALA A 423 -1.95 -3.79 -9.43
CA ALA A 423 -0.96 -4.11 -10.47
C ALA A 423 -0.28 -2.85 -11.02
N LEU A 424 -1.08 -1.78 -11.29
CA LEU A 424 -0.57 -0.47 -11.71
C LEU A 424 0.33 0.21 -10.66
N MET A 425 0.06 -0.04 -9.37
CA MET A 425 0.91 0.46 -8.28
C MET A 425 2.27 -0.24 -8.21
N LEU A 426 2.34 -1.52 -8.58
CA LEU A 426 3.54 -2.34 -8.41
C LEU A 426 4.58 -2.12 -9.48
N THR A 427 4.18 -2.06 -10.74
CA THR A 427 5.13 -2.01 -11.85
C THR A 427 4.60 -1.18 -13.02
N PRO A 428 5.47 -0.37 -13.65
CA PRO A 428 5.15 0.30 -14.90
C PRO A 428 5.43 -0.57 -16.13
N GLU A 429 6.08 -1.75 -15.99
CA GLU A 429 6.42 -2.64 -17.10
C GLU A 429 5.15 -3.35 -17.59
N PRO A 430 4.72 -3.16 -18.87
CA PRO A 430 3.43 -3.65 -19.35
C PRO A 430 3.28 -5.18 -19.24
N GLU A 431 4.33 -5.93 -19.57
CA GLU A 431 4.29 -7.39 -19.54
C GLU A 431 4.13 -7.93 -18.10
N LEU A 432 4.96 -7.43 -17.19
CA LEU A 432 4.90 -7.80 -15.77
C LEU A 432 3.58 -7.35 -15.14
N MET A 433 3.14 -6.13 -15.46
CA MET A 433 1.87 -5.56 -14.98
C MET A 433 0.68 -6.43 -15.43
N PHE A 434 0.65 -6.84 -16.70
CA PHE A 434 -0.43 -7.68 -17.23
C PHE A 434 -0.46 -9.04 -16.52
N ARG A 435 0.70 -9.66 -16.30
CA ARG A 435 0.82 -10.93 -15.59
C ARG A 435 0.34 -10.83 -14.14
N ILE A 436 0.79 -9.81 -13.41
CA ILE A 436 0.36 -9.55 -12.03
C ILE A 436 -1.14 -9.28 -11.99
N MET A 437 -1.66 -8.47 -12.89
CA MET A 437 -3.10 -8.16 -12.97
C MET A 437 -3.93 -9.42 -13.17
N LEU A 438 -3.52 -10.32 -14.09
CA LEU A 438 -4.23 -11.57 -14.33
C LEU A 438 -4.19 -12.50 -13.12
N SER A 439 -3.04 -12.60 -12.44
CA SER A 439 -2.87 -13.36 -11.21
C SER A 439 -3.79 -12.85 -10.10
N TYR A 440 -3.87 -11.55 -9.95
CA TYR A 440 -4.69 -10.91 -8.93
C TYR A 440 -6.19 -11.03 -9.21
N ILE A 441 -6.60 -10.92 -10.47
CA ILE A 441 -7.99 -11.18 -10.88
C ILE A 441 -8.35 -12.64 -10.59
N GLY A 442 -7.48 -13.58 -10.96
CA GLY A 442 -7.65 -15.00 -10.67
C GLY A 442 -7.80 -15.30 -9.18
N CYS A 443 -6.94 -14.70 -8.36
CA CYS A 443 -6.99 -14.81 -6.90
C CYS A 443 -8.31 -14.25 -6.34
N GLY A 444 -8.70 -13.04 -6.76
CA GLY A 444 -9.95 -12.42 -6.33
C GLY A 444 -11.18 -13.24 -6.72
N PHE A 445 -11.20 -13.84 -7.90
CA PHE A 445 -12.29 -14.71 -8.35
C PHE A 445 -12.33 -16.01 -7.55
N ALA A 446 -11.18 -16.67 -7.36
CA ALA A 446 -11.09 -17.88 -6.55
C ALA A 446 -11.62 -17.66 -5.12
N VAL A 447 -11.18 -16.56 -4.48
CA VAL A 447 -11.68 -16.16 -3.16
C VAL A 447 -13.18 -15.87 -3.20
N GLY A 448 -13.66 -15.10 -4.18
CA GLY A 448 -15.09 -14.78 -4.30
C GLY A 448 -15.98 -16.03 -4.40
N PHE A 449 -15.60 -16.99 -5.23
CA PHE A 449 -16.32 -18.26 -5.33
C PHE A 449 -16.19 -19.13 -4.08
N ALA A 450 -15.03 -19.12 -3.43
CA ALA A 450 -14.79 -19.88 -2.20
C ALA A 450 -15.66 -19.38 -1.04
N VAL A 451 -15.78 -18.05 -0.87
CA VAL A 451 -16.54 -17.47 0.25
C VAL A 451 -18.04 -17.39 0.02
N ARG A 452 -18.51 -17.48 -1.24
CA ARG A 452 -19.94 -17.40 -1.58
C ARG A 452 -20.83 -18.33 -0.74
N ARG A 453 -20.32 -19.50 -0.36
CA ARG A 453 -21.05 -20.55 0.39
C ARG A 453 -20.49 -20.72 1.82
N ALA A 454 -19.75 -19.76 2.33
CA ALA A 454 -19.25 -19.84 3.70
C ALA A 454 -20.38 -19.52 4.67
N THR A 455 -20.70 -20.47 5.53
CA THR A 455 -21.80 -20.34 6.51
C THR A 455 -21.30 -19.96 7.90
N ASN A 456 -20.00 -20.10 8.17
CA ASN A 456 -19.43 -19.71 9.45
C ASN A 456 -18.01 -19.17 9.27
N TYR A 457 -17.52 -18.43 10.27
CA TYR A 457 -16.21 -17.76 10.24
C TYR A 457 -15.03 -18.72 10.04
N ARG A 458 -15.09 -19.94 10.57
CA ARG A 458 -14.05 -20.97 10.35
C ARG A 458 -13.99 -21.42 8.89
N GLN A 459 -15.15 -21.73 8.29
CA GLN A 459 -15.20 -22.09 6.86
C GLN A 459 -14.73 -20.94 5.99
N PHE A 460 -15.11 -19.71 6.32
CA PHE A 460 -14.62 -18.50 5.62
C PHE A 460 -13.10 -18.45 5.66
N ALA A 461 -12.48 -18.50 6.85
CA ALA A 461 -11.04 -18.41 6.99
C ALA A 461 -10.29 -19.49 6.20
N VAL A 462 -10.70 -20.77 6.36
CA VAL A 462 -10.06 -21.89 5.65
C VAL A 462 -10.20 -21.77 4.13
N ARG A 463 -11.38 -21.41 3.65
CA ARG A 463 -11.63 -21.29 2.19
C ARG A 463 -10.85 -20.13 1.58
N VAL A 464 -10.78 -18.95 2.25
CA VAL A 464 -9.97 -17.83 1.81
C VAL A 464 -8.50 -18.23 1.75
N MET A 465 -7.98 -18.81 2.83
CA MET A 465 -6.58 -19.25 2.90
C MET A 465 -6.23 -20.22 1.77
N LEU A 466 -7.05 -21.26 1.58
CA LEU A 466 -6.80 -22.24 0.54
C LEU A 466 -6.95 -21.68 -0.88
N ALA A 467 -7.91 -20.79 -1.12
CA ALA A 467 -8.13 -20.19 -2.44
C ALA A 467 -6.96 -19.27 -2.83
N VAL A 468 -6.49 -18.42 -1.91
CA VAL A 468 -5.32 -17.55 -2.13
C VAL A 468 -4.08 -18.39 -2.36
N PHE A 469 -3.82 -19.34 -1.46
CA PHE A 469 -2.67 -20.24 -1.56
C PHE A 469 -2.63 -20.97 -2.89
N ALA A 470 -3.74 -21.63 -3.28
CA ALA A 470 -3.78 -22.43 -4.50
C ALA A 470 -3.48 -21.61 -5.77
N VAL A 471 -4.05 -20.43 -5.88
CA VAL A 471 -3.85 -19.57 -7.06
C VAL A 471 -2.44 -19.00 -7.10
N LEU A 472 -1.97 -18.40 -6.03
CA LEU A 472 -0.64 -17.78 -6.00
C LEU A 472 0.46 -18.84 -6.16
N PHE A 473 0.36 -19.97 -5.45
CA PHE A 473 1.37 -21.03 -5.55
C PHE A 473 1.46 -21.64 -6.95
N VAL A 474 0.32 -21.89 -7.62
CA VAL A 474 0.33 -22.43 -8.99
C VAL A 474 0.94 -21.43 -9.99
N LEU A 475 0.62 -20.14 -9.84
CA LEU A 475 1.13 -19.11 -10.73
C LEU A 475 2.62 -18.83 -10.48
N ASP A 476 3.05 -18.86 -9.23
CA ASP A 476 4.44 -18.66 -8.85
C ASP A 476 5.30 -19.86 -9.25
N ALA A 477 4.83 -21.09 -9.02
CA ALA A 477 5.51 -22.31 -9.49
C ALA A 477 5.77 -22.29 -11.01
N ASN A 478 4.83 -21.73 -11.79
CA ASN A 478 4.99 -21.59 -13.24
C ASN A 478 6.00 -20.49 -13.65
N ASN A 479 6.28 -19.54 -12.76
CA ASN A 479 7.22 -18.44 -12.97
C ASN A 479 8.65 -18.73 -12.50
N LEU A 480 8.88 -19.85 -11.81
CA LEU A 480 10.20 -20.25 -11.33
C LEU A 480 11.05 -20.76 -12.49
N ASN A 481 11.78 -19.85 -13.14
CA ASN A 481 12.88 -20.24 -14.03
C ASN A 481 14.00 -20.84 -13.17
N ASN A 482 14.34 -22.10 -13.39
CA ASN A 482 15.27 -22.89 -12.58
C ASN A 482 14.83 -23.00 -11.09
N PRO A 483 13.84 -23.83 -10.79
CA PRO A 483 13.33 -24.00 -9.45
C PRO A 483 14.39 -24.65 -8.57
N SER A 484 15.01 -23.88 -7.67
CA SER A 484 15.74 -24.46 -6.55
C SER A 484 14.76 -24.83 -5.45
N ALA A 485 15.05 -25.90 -4.70
CA ALA A 485 14.21 -26.29 -3.55
C ALA A 485 13.97 -25.14 -2.58
N GLN A 486 14.97 -24.27 -2.38
CA GLN A 486 14.88 -23.11 -1.51
C GLN A 486 13.87 -22.06 -2.02
N LYS A 487 13.85 -21.78 -3.34
CA LYS A 487 12.88 -20.84 -3.93
C LYS A 487 11.46 -21.38 -3.84
N LEU A 488 11.29 -22.68 -4.03
CA LEU A 488 9.98 -23.34 -3.94
C LEU A 488 9.45 -23.30 -2.50
N VAL A 489 10.28 -23.57 -1.50
CA VAL A 489 9.91 -23.48 -0.08
C VAL A 489 9.52 -22.05 0.29
N MET A 490 10.30 -21.06 -0.16
CA MET A 490 9.99 -19.64 0.11
C MET A 490 8.67 -19.20 -0.53
N SER A 491 8.39 -19.61 -1.78
CA SER A 491 7.11 -19.36 -2.43
C SER A 491 5.95 -19.99 -1.65
N LEU A 492 6.11 -21.26 -1.23
CA LEU A 492 5.14 -21.96 -0.40
C LEU A 492 4.82 -21.19 0.90
N GLU A 493 5.84 -20.75 1.62
CA GLU A 493 5.71 -20.01 2.88
C GLU A 493 5.01 -18.67 2.67
N LEU A 494 5.39 -17.91 1.63
CA LEU A 494 4.79 -16.61 1.35
C LEU A 494 3.34 -16.72 0.89
N CYS A 495 3.01 -17.69 0.04
CA CYS A 495 1.63 -17.92 -0.40
C CYS A 495 0.73 -18.37 0.75
N LEU A 496 1.22 -19.21 1.67
CA LEU A 496 0.49 -19.59 2.89
C LEU A 496 0.30 -18.41 3.82
N ALA A 497 1.35 -17.62 4.04
CA ALA A 497 1.30 -16.41 4.87
C ALA A 497 0.31 -15.39 4.31
N ASN A 498 0.29 -15.17 2.99
CA ASN A 498 -0.68 -14.29 2.32
C ASN A 498 -2.12 -14.79 2.52
N GLY A 499 -2.36 -16.09 2.30
CA GLY A 499 -3.69 -16.68 2.50
C GLY A 499 -4.19 -16.49 3.93
N PHE A 500 -3.32 -16.73 4.91
CA PHE A 500 -3.61 -16.53 6.33
C PHE A 500 -3.87 -15.05 6.67
N LEU A 501 -3.03 -14.15 6.19
CA LEU A 501 -3.17 -12.71 6.37
C LEU A 501 -4.47 -12.19 5.74
N THR A 502 -4.78 -12.61 4.51
CA THR A 502 -6.02 -12.25 3.80
C THR A 502 -7.25 -12.71 4.57
N ALA A 503 -7.23 -13.93 5.11
CA ALA A 503 -8.32 -14.48 5.91
C ALA A 503 -8.56 -13.68 7.20
N ILE A 504 -7.50 -13.41 7.96
CA ILE A 504 -7.60 -12.64 9.22
C ILE A 504 -8.02 -11.19 8.94
N ALA A 505 -7.38 -10.52 7.99
CA ALA A 505 -7.74 -9.15 7.63
C ALA A 505 -9.20 -9.06 7.14
N GLY A 506 -9.66 -10.05 6.36
CA GLY A 506 -11.05 -10.16 5.92
C GLY A 506 -12.03 -10.31 7.09
N LEU A 507 -11.74 -11.17 8.04
CA LEU A 507 -12.58 -11.35 9.24
C LEU A 507 -12.65 -10.09 10.10
N ILE A 508 -11.49 -9.44 10.33
CA ILE A 508 -11.44 -8.21 11.11
C ILE A 508 -12.24 -7.11 10.41
N LEU A 509 -12.09 -6.97 9.11
CA LEU A 509 -12.79 -5.93 8.34
C LEU A 509 -14.30 -6.20 8.27
N ILE A 510 -14.73 -7.45 8.09
CA ILE A 510 -16.15 -7.84 8.17
C ILE A 510 -16.72 -7.48 9.55
N PHE A 511 -16.02 -7.84 10.63
CA PHE A 511 -16.45 -7.53 11.99
C PHE A 511 -16.60 -6.03 12.23
N ILE A 512 -15.64 -5.21 11.75
CA ILE A 512 -15.72 -3.74 11.83
C ILE A 512 -16.91 -3.22 11.04
N ILE A 513 -17.14 -3.73 9.82
CA ILE A 513 -18.27 -3.34 8.97
C ILE A 513 -19.60 -3.67 9.62
N GLU A 514 -19.76 -4.87 10.16
CA GLU A 514 -20.96 -5.27 10.87
C GLU A 514 -21.24 -4.39 12.09
N LEU A 515 -20.18 -4.06 12.85
CA LEU A 515 -20.28 -3.24 14.05
C LEU A 515 -20.63 -1.77 13.72
N VAL A 516 -19.96 -1.16 12.75
CA VAL A 516 -20.07 0.27 12.47
C VAL A 516 -21.27 0.58 11.58
N PHE A 517 -21.49 -0.23 10.53
CA PHE A 517 -22.53 0.04 9.52
C PHE A 517 -23.82 -0.71 9.78
N HIS A 518 -23.86 -1.58 10.82
CA HIS A 518 -25.01 -2.40 11.18
C HIS A 518 -25.51 -3.24 9.99
N VAL A 519 -24.58 -3.70 9.17
CA VAL A 519 -24.83 -4.65 8.07
C VAL A 519 -24.72 -6.05 8.65
N SER A 520 -25.57 -6.96 8.20
CA SER A 520 -25.52 -8.37 8.62
C SER A 520 -25.10 -9.24 7.47
N THR A 521 -24.04 -10.01 7.66
CA THR A 521 -23.64 -11.06 6.71
C THR A 521 -24.38 -12.37 7.01
N ASP A 522 -24.39 -13.29 6.06
CA ASP A 522 -25.00 -14.62 6.29
C ASP A 522 -24.35 -15.35 7.48
N MET A 523 -23.07 -15.09 7.75
CA MET A 523 -22.35 -15.66 8.90
C MET A 523 -22.87 -15.13 10.23
N SER A 524 -23.12 -13.83 10.34
CA SER A 524 -23.67 -13.20 11.55
C SER A 524 -25.14 -13.54 11.73
N LEU A 525 -25.92 -13.64 10.64
CA LEU A 525 -27.32 -14.05 10.70
C LEU A 525 -27.48 -15.50 11.15
N LEU A 526 -26.59 -16.41 10.72
CA LEU A 526 -26.65 -17.81 11.15
C LEU A 526 -26.48 -17.97 12.66
N LEU A 527 -25.64 -17.12 13.27
CA LEU A 527 -25.50 -17.13 14.75
C LEU A 527 -26.79 -16.75 15.47
N GLN A 528 -27.66 -15.94 14.83
CA GLN A 528 -28.95 -15.59 15.40
C GLN A 528 -29.98 -16.74 15.28
N CYS A 529 -29.75 -17.75 14.43
CA CYS A 529 -30.61 -18.93 14.30
C CYS A 529 -30.37 -19.94 15.40
N ASP A 530 -29.40 -19.72 16.31
CA ASP A 530 -29.13 -20.65 17.42
C ASP A 530 -30.32 -20.66 18.38
N ILE A 531 -30.88 -21.86 18.61
CA ILE A 531 -31.98 -22.06 19.54
C ILE A 531 -31.60 -21.70 20.99
N ASN A 532 -30.31 -21.69 21.31
CA ASN A 532 -29.79 -21.25 22.61
C ASN A 532 -29.71 -19.71 22.74
N HIS A 533 -30.08 -18.96 21.70
CA HIS A 533 -30.17 -17.51 21.83
C HIS A 533 -31.09 -17.15 23.01
N PRO A 534 -30.64 -16.28 23.95
CA PRO A 534 -31.37 -16.03 25.20
C PRO A 534 -32.86 -15.72 24.99
N LEU A 535 -33.15 -14.88 23.98
CA LEU A 535 -34.52 -14.46 23.68
C LEU A 535 -35.37 -15.57 23.06
N LEU A 536 -34.78 -16.42 22.19
CA LEU A 536 -35.52 -17.60 21.65
C LEU A 536 -35.78 -18.66 22.71
N LYS A 537 -34.84 -18.86 23.64
CA LYS A 537 -35.02 -19.75 24.78
C LYS A 537 -36.10 -19.22 25.73
N GLU A 538 -36.13 -17.91 25.96
CA GLU A 538 -37.20 -17.31 26.76
C GLU A 538 -38.56 -17.44 26.05
N LEU A 539 -38.63 -17.25 24.73
CA LEU A 539 -39.83 -17.45 23.92
C LEU A 539 -40.33 -18.92 24.06
N GLN A 540 -39.43 -19.90 23.98
CA GLN A 540 -39.78 -21.31 24.10
C GLN A 540 -40.34 -21.66 25.47
N LEU A 541 -39.84 -21.03 26.55
CA LEU A 541 -40.27 -21.31 27.93
C LEU A 541 -41.56 -20.59 28.31
N LYS A 542 -41.74 -19.32 27.91
CA LYS A 542 -42.86 -18.48 28.33
C LYS A 542 -44.02 -18.46 27.33
N ALA A 543 -43.73 -18.63 26.05
CA ALA A 543 -44.72 -18.62 24.96
C ALA A 543 -44.47 -19.78 23.99
N PRO A 544 -44.62 -21.05 24.42
CA PRO A 544 -44.27 -22.20 23.60
C PRO A 544 -45.06 -22.30 22.31
N GLY A 545 -46.33 -21.91 22.28
CA GLY A 545 -47.16 -21.87 21.09
C GLY A 545 -46.63 -20.88 20.04
N THR A 546 -46.23 -19.67 20.49
CA THR A 546 -45.60 -18.67 19.60
C THR A 546 -44.22 -19.16 19.12
N SER A 547 -43.44 -19.84 19.98
CA SER A 547 -42.14 -20.41 19.56
C SER A 547 -42.31 -21.45 18.45
N PHE A 548 -43.29 -22.36 18.59
CA PHE A 548 -43.57 -23.36 17.56
C PHE A 548 -44.08 -22.74 16.26
N HIS A 549 -45.00 -21.78 16.35
CA HIS A 549 -45.47 -20.99 15.22
C HIS A 549 -44.31 -20.33 14.46
N SER A 550 -43.43 -19.60 15.17
CA SER A 550 -42.29 -18.92 14.56
C SER A 550 -41.33 -19.88 13.85
N GLN A 551 -41.10 -21.10 14.38
CA GLN A 551 -40.29 -22.13 13.72
C GLN A 551 -40.96 -22.66 12.45
N THR A 552 -42.29 -22.84 12.47
CA THR A 552 -43.06 -23.28 11.30
C THR A 552 -43.04 -22.20 10.19
N VAL A 553 -43.31 -20.97 10.57
CA VAL A 553 -43.20 -19.79 9.65
C VAL A 553 -41.78 -19.67 9.08
N ALA A 554 -40.74 -19.86 9.90
CA ALA A 554 -39.35 -19.83 9.46
C ALA A 554 -39.07 -20.91 8.39
N THR A 555 -39.56 -22.11 8.57
CA THR A 555 -39.39 -23.20 7.61
C THR A 555 -40.13 -22.93 6.31
N LEU A 556 -41.36 -22.42 6.40
CA LEU A 556 -42.18 -22.04 5.23
C LEU A 556 -41.56 -20.94 4.45
N ALA A 557 -41.15 -19.86 5.12
CA ALA A 557 -40.52 -18.68 4.49
C ALA A 557 -39.14 -18.99 3.88
N GLU A 558 -38.30 -19.77 4.58
CA GLU A 558 -36.98 -20.18 4.06
C GLU A 558 -37.10 -21.01 2.78
N THR A 559 -38.07 -21.94 2.74
CA THR A 559 -38.29 -22.79 1.57
C THR A 559 -38.74 -21.99 0.36
N ALA A 560 -39.69 -21.07 0.54
CA ALA A 560 -40.15 -20.21 -0.55
C ALA A 560 -39.11 -19.21 -1.02
N ALA A 561 -38.30 -18.65 -0.13
CA ALA A 561 -37.25 -17.73 -0.48
C ALA A 561 -36.22 -18.36 -1.44
N LYS A 562 -35.90 -19.65 -1.28
CA LYS A 562 -34.98 -20.38 -2.17
C LYS A 562 -35.50 -20.44 -3.61
N GLU A 563 -36.83 -20.57 -3.81
CA GLU A 563 -37.45 -20.69 -5.13
C GLU A 563 -37.45 -19.38 -5.91
N VAL A 564 -37.50 -18.24 -5.23
CA VAL A 564 -37.56 -16.91 -5.86
C VAL A 564 -36.22 -16.15 -5.77
N GLY A 565 -35.12 -16.79 -5.34
CA GLY A 565 -33.81 -16.16 -5.24
C GLY A 565 -33.72 -15.05 -4.18
N ALA A 566 -34.67 -14.98 -3.23
CA ALA A 566 -34.58 -14.16 -2.03
C ALA A 566 -33.60 -14.81 -1.03
N ASN A 567 -33.16 -14.06 -0.01
CA ASN A 567 -32.24 -14.60 0.98
C ASN A 567 -32.96 -15.50 1.98
N PRO A 568 -32.76 -16.85 1.94
CA PRO A 568 -33.47 -17.78 2.81
C PRO A 568 -33.14 -17.58 4.30
N LEU A 569 -31.90 -17.19 4.58
CA LEU A 569 -31.45 -17.01 5.95
C LEU A 569 -32.05 -15.76 6.60
N LYS A 570 -32.19 -14.67 5.84
CA LYS A 570 -32.93 -13.48 6.29
C LYS A 570 -34.39 -13.82 6.62
N CYS A 571 -35.05 -14.59 5.77
CA CYS A 571 -36.42 -15.04 6.01
C CYS A 571 -36.49 -15.90 7.28
N ARG A 572 -35.60 -16.87 7.44
CA ARG A 572 -35.53 -17.74 8.60
C ARG A 572 -35.32 -16.96 9.92
N VAL A 573 -34.27 -16.13 9.95
CA VAL A 573 -33.97 -15.34 11.17
C VAL A 573 -35.11 -14.37 11.45
N GLY A 574 -35.60 -13.66 10.45
CA GLY A 574 -36.73 -12.74 10.61
C GLY A 574 -37.95 -13.42 11.17
N ALA A 575 -38.33 -14.60 10.64
CA ALA A 575 -39.45 -15.36 11.10
C ALA A 575 -39.28 -15.92 12.52
N LEU A 576 -38.05 -16.32 12.94
CA LEU A 576 -37.82 -16.78 14.31
C LEU A 576 -38.07 -15.70 15.36
N PHE A 577 -37.88 -14.43 15.00
CA PHE A 577 -37.96 -13.29 15.91
C PHE A 577 -39.19 -12.38 15.68
N HIS A 578 -40.00 -12.59 14.61
CA HIS A 578 -41.04 -11.61 14.22
C HIS A 578 -42.04 -11.35 15.36
N ASP A 579 -42.31 -12.33 16.16
CA ASP A 579 -43.33 -12.36 17.21
C ASP A 579 -42.80 -12.33 18.65
N ILE A 580 -41.51 -11.97 18.85
CA ILE A 580 -40.90 -11.95 20.21
C ILE A 580 -41.59 -11.00 21.17
N GLY A 581 -42.30 -10.00 20.70
CA GLY A 581 -43.05 -9.07 21.57
C GLY A 581 -44.20 -9.70 22.31
N LYS A 582 -44.71 -10.86 21.83
CA LYS A 582 -45.72 -11.65 22.56
C LYS A 582 -45.22 -12.16 23.91
N LEU A 583 -43.89 -12.17 24.15
CA LEU A 583 -43.30 -12.50 25.44
C LEU A 583 -43.77 -11.63 26.62
N LYS A 584 -44.19 -10.39 26.36
CA LYS A 584 -44.64 -9.50 27.42
C LYS A 584 -46.03 -9.87 27.98
N LYS A 585 -46.87 -10.43 27.13
CA LYS A 585 -48.25 -10.81 27.49
C LYS A 585 -48.69 -12.09 26.75
N PRO A 586 -48.01 -13.22 26.95
CA PRO A 586 -48.24 -14.44 26.17
C PRO A 586 -49.64 -14.98 26.28
N GLU A 587 -50.31 -14.77 27.44
CA GLU A 587 -51.67 -15.23 27.74
C GLU A 587 -52.77 -14.60 26.87
N TYR A 588 -52.50 -13.50 26.22
CA TYR A 588 -53.46 -12.88 25.28
C TYR A 588 -53.39 -13.47 23.87
N PHE A 589 -52.48 -14.36 23.59
CA PHE A 589 -52.32 -14.96 22.26
C PHE A 589 -52.78 -16.39 22.26
N THR A 590 -53.78 -16.67 21.41
CA THR A 590 -54.53 -17.96 21.41
C THR A 590 -53.64 -19.19 21.24
N GLU A 591 -52.51 -19.04 20.57
CA GLU A 591 -51.55 -20.11 20.38
C GLU A 591 -50.86 -20.57 21.66
N ASN A 592 -50.85 -19.74 22.70
CA ASN A 592 -50.28 -20.10 24.01
C ASN A 592 -51.31 -20.55 25.03
N ASN A 593 -52.65 -20.39 24.74
CA ASN A 593 -53.75 -20.71 25.61
C ASN A 593 -54.35 -22.08 25.30
N ILE A 594 -53.66 -23.15 25.70
CA ILE A 594 -54.20 -24.52 25.53
C ILE A 594 -55.09 -24.86 26.75
N GLY A 595 -56.42 -24.83 26.48
CA GLY A 595 -57.43 -25.26 27.50
C GLY A 595 -57.80 -24.22 28.59
N THR A 596 -57.40 -22.93 28.42
CA THR A 596 -57.78 -21.83 29.30
C THR A 596 -58.81 -20.94 28.66
N ALA A 597 -59.58 -20.14 29.45
CA ALA A 597 -60.55 -19.16 28.97
C ALA A 597 -59.88 -18.10 28.08
N ASN A 598 -60.57 -17.67 26.99
CA ASN A 598 -60.09 -16.65 26.09
C ASN A 598 -60.08 -15.27 26.77
N MET A 599 -58.90 -14.77 27.09
CA MET A 599 -58.71 -13.47 27.78
C MET A 599 -59.32 -12.27 27.03
N HIS A 600 -59.65 -12.41 25.73
CA HIS A 600 -60.31 -11.36 24.94
C HIS A 600 -61.83 -11.32 25.09
N GLU A 601 -62.45 -12.27 25.74
CA GLU A 601 -63.91 -12.29 25.95
C GLU A 601 -64.38 -11.19 26.88
N ASP A 602 -63.58 -10.92 27.92
CA ASP A 602 -63.88 -9.90 28.91
C ASP A 602 -63.44 -8.49 28.52
N LEU A 603 -62.79 -8.34 27.34
CA LEU A 603 -62.26 -7.07 26.87
C LEU A 603 -63.16 -6.44 25.79
N SER A 604 -63.16 -5.09 25.76
CA SER A 604 -63.72 -4.41 24.61
C SER A 604 -62.91 -4.70 23.33
N PRO A 605 -63.55 -4.75 22.14
CA PRO A 605 -62.81 -4.99 20.90
C PRO A 605 -61.66 -4.06 20.65
N ALA A 606 -61.81 -2.78 21.07
CA ALA A 606 -60.72 -1.78 20.95
C ALA A 606 -59.55 -2.07 21.88
N MET A 607 -59.80 -2.54 23.12
CA MET A 607 -58.73 -2.93 24.02
C MET A 607 -57.99 -4.18 23.54
N SER A 608 -58.70 -5.15 23.00
CA SER A 608 -58.10 -6.34 22.35
C SER A 608 -57.20 -5.95 21.19
N ALA A 609 -57.66 -5.04 20.33
CA ALA A 609 -56.84 -4.53 19.20
C ALA A 609 -55.57 -3.82 19.69
N ILE A 610 -55.62 -3.03 20.78
CA ILE A 610 -54.47 -2.36 21.38
C ILE A 610 -53.45 -3.38 21.89
N ILE A 611 -53.91 -4.43 22.61
CA ILE A 611 -53.03 -5.48 23.12
C ILE A 611 -52.37 -6.24 22.00
N LEU A 612 -53.14 -6.64 20.98
CA LEU A 612 -52.55 -7.34 19.82
C LEU A 612 -51.53 -6.46 19.07
N ARG A 613 -51.84 -5.17 18.84
CA ARG A 613 -50.94 -4.26 18.18
C ARG A 613 -49.63 -4.01 18.96
N SER A 614 -49.72 -4.04 20.33
CA SER A 614 -48.57 -3.70 21.16
C SER A 614 -47.41 -4.69 21.02
N HIS A 615 -47.64 -5.97 20.56
CA HIS A 615 -46.52 -6.90 20.37
C HIS A 615 -45.47 -6.44 19.37
N VAL A 616 -45.86 -5.66 18.38
CA VAL A 616 -44.92 -5.10 17.39
C VAL A 616 -43.96 -4.11 18.06
N GLU A 617 -44.52 -3.15 18.85
CA GLU A 617 -43.74 -2.16 19.59
C GLU A 617 -42.86 -2.83 20.67
N ASP A 618 -43.45 -3.74 21.42
CA ASP A 618 -42.75 -4.54 22.45
C ASP A 618 -41.66 -5.40 21.85
N GLY A 619 -41.87 -5.95 20.66
CA GLY A 619 -40.88 -6.72 19.90
C GLY A 619 -39.71 -5.87 19.46
N ILE A 620 -39.98 -4.66 18.98
CA ILE A 620 -38.90 -3.71 18.59
C ILE A 620 -38.07 -3.30 19.81
N GLU A 621 -38.71 -3.09 20.98
CA GLU A 621 -38.03 -2.76 22.22
C GLU A 621 -37.09 -3.89 22.63
N LEU A 622 -37.58 -5.14 22.64
CA LEU A 622 -36.78 -6.35 22.94
C LEU A 622 -35.63 -6.49 21.91
N ALA A 623 -35.91 -6.31 20.65
CA ALA A 623 -34.89 -6.38 19.60
C ALA A 623 -33.77 -5.35 19.78
N ARG A 624 -34.09 -4.14 20.29
CA ARG A 624 -33.08 -3.12 20.65
C ARG A 624 -32.30 -3.52 21.90
N GLN A 625 -32.97 -4.01 22.91
CA GLN A 625 -32.36 -4.45 24.16
C GLN A 625 -31.34 -5.58 23.93
N TYR A 626 -31.69 -6.54 23.08
CA TYR A 626 -30.82 -7.69 22.74
C TYR A 626 -29.92 -7.40 21.54
N ARG A 627 -29.88 -6.15 21.01
CA ARG A 627 -29.04 -5.70 19.89
C ARG A 627 -29.22 -6.55 18.63
N LEU A 628 -30.45 -7.00 18.35
CA LEU A 628 -30.72 -7.77 17.15
C LEU A 628 -30.45 -6.96 15.88
N PRO A 629 -30.06 -7.62 14.79
CA PRO A 629 -29.78 -6.98 13.49
C PRO A 629 -30.94 -6.13 12.98
N ARG A 630 -30.64 -5.12 12.14
CA ARG A 630 -31.66 -4.25 11.57
C ARG A 630 -32.74 -5.04 10.82
N ILE A 631 -32.35 -6.05 10.04
CA ILE A 631 -33.29 -6.89 9.26
C ILE A 631 -34.31 -7.57 10.16
N VAL A 632 -33.95 -7.97 11.38
CA VAL A 632 -34.87 -8.58 12.35
C VAL A 632 -35.84 -7.52 12.86
N ARG A 633 -35.40 -6.32 13.14
CA ARG A 633 -36.25 -5.19 13.56
C ARG A 633 -37.23 -4.77 12.48
N ASP A 634 -36.75 -4.70 11.22
CA ASP A 634 -37.59 -4.41 10.07
C ASP A 634 -38.65 -5.51 9.90
N MET A 635 -38.31 -6.77 10.10
CA MET A 635 -39.22 -7.90 10.06
C MET A 635 -40.30 -7.80 11.14
N ILE A 636 -39.93 -7.55 12.40
CA ILE A 636 -40.86 -7.34 13.53
C ILE A 636 -41.81 -6.18 13.23
N GLN A 637 -41.31 -5.09 12.67
CA GLN A 637 -42.12 -3.90 12.42
C GLN A 637 -43.08 -4.06 11.25
N GLN A 638 -42.72 -4.84 10.23
CA GLN A 638 -43.40 -4.84 8.93
C GLN A 638 -44.19 -6.11 8.65
N HIS A 639 -44.04 -7.21 9.46
CA HIS A 639 -44.63 -8.50 9.15
C HIS A 639 -46.17 -8.47 9.07
N HIS A 640 -46.83 -7.54 9.74
CA HIS A 640 -48.27 -7.32 9.60
C HIS A 640 -48.63 -6.16 8.67
N GLY A 641 -47.65 -5.34 8.25
CA GLY A 641 -47.92 -4.14 7.44
C GLY A 641 -48.93 -3.21 8.09
N THR A 642 -49.96 -2.84 7.35
CA THR A 642 -51.09 -2.02 7.82
C THR A 642 -52.39 -2.82 7.85
N ASP A 643 -52.30 -4.15 8.00
CA ASP A 643 -53.46 -5.02 7.95
C ASP A 643 -54.48 -4.73 9.07
N ILE A 644 -55.76 -5.07 8.80
CA ILE A 644 -56.84 -4.81 9.72
C ILE A 644 -57.12 -6.07 10.51
N MET A 645 -57.22 -5.98 11.85
CA MET A 645 -57.68 -7.03 12.74
C MET A 645 -59.19 -7.25 12.60
N ARG A 646 -59.58 -7.89 11.50
CA ARG A 646 -60.98 -7.98 10.99
C ARG A 646 -61.90 -8.50 12.07
N PHE A 647 -61.55 -9.55 12.79
CA PHE A 647 -62.39 -10.13 13.84
C PHE A 647 -62.84 -9.08 14.86
N PHE A 648 -61.95 -8.30 15.39
CA PHE A 648 -62.25 -7.25 16.39
C PHE A 648 -62.91 -6.03 15.75
N TYR A 649 -62.55 -5.70 14.51
CA TYR A 649 -63.21 -4.64 13.75
C TYR A 649 -64.68 -4.96 13.49
N ASP A 650 -65.02 -6.18 13.03
CA ASP A 650 -66.36 -6.64 12.77
C ASP A 650 -67.17 -6.75 14.07
N LYS A 651 -66.54 -7.21 15.18
CA LYS A 651 -67.16 -7.26 16.54
C LYS A 651 -67.53 -5.87 17.02
N ALA A 652 -66.63 -4.87 16.80
CA ALA A 652 -66.89 -3.47 17.16
C ALA A 652 -67.97 -2.83 16.30
N MET A 653 -68.00 -3.09 14.99
CA MET A 653 -69.06 -2.61 14.10
C MET A 653 -70.43 -3.15 14.49
N LYS A 654 -70.55 -4.43 14.86
CA LYS A 654 -71.79 -5.07 15.31
C LYS A 654 -72.32 -4.49 16.65
N SER A 655 -71.46 -3.92 17.48
CA SER A 655 -71.85 -3.26 18.76
C SER A 655 -72.41 -1.84 18.57
N GLY A 656 -72.55 -1.35 17.33
CA GLY A 656 -73.14 -0.03 17.02
C GLY A 656 -72.24 1.18 17.31
N ALA A 657 -70.95 0.97 17.61
CA ALA A 657 -69.97 2.05 17.85
C ALA A 657 -69.50 2.70 16.55
N THR A 658 -69.22 3.97 16.57
CA THR A 658 -68.52 4.65 15.45
C THR A 658 -67.06 4.21 15.47
N VAL A 659 -66.67 3.35 14.51
CA VAL A 659 -65.37 2.66 14.49
C VAL A 659 -64.48 3.29 13.39
N LEU A 660 -63.31 3.78 13.79
CA LEU A 660 -62.30 4.18 12.84
C LEU A 660 -61.41 2.96 12.49
N THR A 661 -61.28 2.68 11.22
CA THR A 661 -60.44 1.57 10.73
C THR A 661 -59.02 1.63 11.27
N SER A 662 -58.45 2.81 11.47
CA SER A 662 -57.10 3.03 12.00
C SER A 662 -56.90 2.55 13.46
N GLN A 663 -58.00 2.38 14.23
CA GLN A 663 -57.91 1.87 15.60
C GLN A 663 -57.70 0.35 15.61
N PHE A 664 -58.08 -0.33 14.53
CA PHE A 664 -58.00 -1.77 14.36
C PHE A 664 -56.97 -2.20 13.32
N SER A 665 -56.12 -1.26 12.84
CA SER A 665 -55.04 -1.57 11.90
C SER A 665 -53.69 -1.58 12.61
N TYR A 666 -52.77 -2.38 12.09
CA TYR A 666 -51.37 -2.35 12.51
C TYR A 666 -50.71 -1.02 12.06
N PRO A 667 -49.68 -0.54 12.78
CA PRO A 667 -49.12 0.79 12.53
C PRO A 667 -48.26 0.86 11.24
N GLY A 668 -47.87 -0.26 10.67
CA GLY A 668 -46.99 -0.31 9.50
C GLY A 668 -45.53 -0.05 9.83
N PRO A 669 -44.70 0.24 8.83
CA PRO A 669 -45.00 0.42 7.40
C PRO A 669 -45.39 -0.86 6.65
N LEU A 670 -45.76 -0.72 5.37
CA LEU A 670 -45.94 -1.87 4.48
C LEU A 670 -44.62 -2.63 4.33
N PRO A 671 -44.65 -3.96 4.05
CA PRO A 671 -43.47 -4.74 3.72
C PRO A 671 -42.68 -4.12 2.56
N GLN A 672 -41.41 -3.81 2.81
CA GLN A 672 -40.55 -3.09 1.86
C GLN A 672 -39.62 -4.02 1.04
N ASP A 673 -39.18 -5.12 1.65
CA ASP A 673 -38.28 -6.10 1.04
C ASP A 673 -39.02 -7.40 0.71
N LYS A 674 -38.52 -8.16 -0.29
CA LYS A 674 -39.05 -9.46 -0.69
C LYS A 674 -39.14 -10.42 0.48
N GLU A 675 -38.09 -10.46 1.32
CA GLU A 675 -38.01 -11.34 2.48
C GLU A 675 -39.09 -11.02 3.50
N VAL A 676 -39.42 -9.74 3.71
CA VAL A 676 -40.49 -9.33 4.63
C VAL A 676 -41.86 -9.76 4.10
N VAL A 677 -42.09 -9.61 2.78
CA VAL A 677 -43.34 -10.08 2.17
C VAL A 677 -43.50 -11.60 2.32
N ILE A 678 -42.42 -12.36 2.09
CA ILE A 678 -42.46 -13.82 2.25
C ILE A 678 -42.85 -14.21 3.67
N VAL A 679 -42.28 -13.55 4.68
CA VAL A 679 -42.62 -13.81 6.09
C VAL A 679 -44.04 -13.34 6.41
N ASN A 680 -44.50 -12.18 5.94
CA ASN A 680 -45.89 -11.71 6.10
C ASN A 680 -46.93 -12.72 5.56
N LEU A 681 -46.64 -13.23 4.37
CA LEU A 681 -47.52 -14.24 3.74
C LEU A 681 -47.44 -15.59 4.45
N ALA A 682 -46.22 -15.98 4.92
CA ALA A 682 -46.00 -17.26 5.63
C ALA A 682 -46.69 -17.26 7.01
N ASP A 683 -46.60 -16.16 7.73
CA ASP A 683 -47.27 -15.93 9.00
C ASP A 683 -48.81 -16.09 8.82
N ALA A 684 -49.39 -15.33 7.91
CA ALA A 684 -50.83 -15.39 7.64
C ALA A 684 -51.31 -16.78 7.20
N CYS A 685 -50.52 -17.48 6.37
CA CYS A 685 -50.87 -18.80 5.85
C CYS A 685 -50.72 -19.88 6.97
N GLU A 686 -49.70 -19.82 7.82
CA GLU A 686 -49.52 -20.77 8.93
C GLU A 686 -50.67 -20.61 9.94
N ALA A 687 -50.92 -19.36 10.38
CA ALA A 687 -51.96 -19.07 11.34
C ALA A 687 -53.35 -19.52 10.88
N ALA A 688 -53.68 -19.28 9.59
CA ALA A 688 -54.93 -19.72 8.99
C ALA A 688 -54.98 -21.27 8.83
N CYS A 689 -53.89 -21.93 8.46
CA CYS A 689 -53.81 -23.37 8.31
C CYS A 689 -54.07 -24.09 9.64
N ARG A 690 -53.45 -23.55 10.72
CA ARG A 690 -53.62 -24.08 12.09
C ARG A 690 -55.08 -24.02 12.57
N SER A 691 -55.88 -23.06 12.08
CA SER A 691 -57.27 -22.89 12.46
C SER A 691 -58.21 -23.85 11.70
N LEU A 692 -57.71 -24.56 10.67
CA LEU A 692 -58.55 -25.52 9.93
C LEU A 692 -58.80 -26.78 10.73
N GLN A 693 -60.08 -27.15 10.92
CA GLN A 693 -60.48 -28.40 11.60
C GLN A 693 -60.03 -29.65 10.80
N HIS A 694 -60.08 -29.58 9.47
CA HIS A 694 -59.71 -30.67 8.55
C HIS A 694 -58.78 -30.11 7.46
N PRO A 695 -57.43 -30.10 7.67
CA PRO A 695 -56.47 -29.57 6.71
C PRO A 695 -56.22 -30.53 5.53
N THR A 696 -57.17 -30.62 4.62
CA THR A 696 -57.00 -31.34 3.34
C THR A 696 -56.20 -30.51 2.36
N ALA A 697 -55.52 -31.14 1.39
CA ALA A 697 -54.73 -30.44 0.38
C ALA A 697 -55.55 -29.35 -0.37
N GLN A 698 -56.83 -29.65 -0.66
CA GLN A 698 -57.75 -28.74 -1.32
C GLN A 698 -58.09 -27.52 -0.44
N ASN A 699 -58.35 -27.74 0.84
CA ASN A 699 -58.66 -26.66 1.79
C ASN A 699 -57.46 -25.76 1.98
N ILE A 700 -56.25 -26.33 2.09
CA ILE A 700 -54.97 -25.58 2.18
C ILE A 700 -54.74 -24.74 0.95
N GLU A 701 -54.89 -25.31 -0.26
CA GLU A 701 -54.75 -24.59 -1.52
C GLU A 701 -55.70 -23.40 -1.61
N THR A 702 -56.98 -23.63 -1.33
CA THR A 702 -58.02 -22.62 -1.36
C THR A 702 -57.70 -21.49 -0.38
N MET A 703 -57.33 -21.84 0.85
CA MET A 703 -57.04 -20.90 1.88
C MET A 703 -55.81 -20.05 1.57
N VAL A 704 -54.69 -20.68 1.15
CA VAL A 704 -53.47 -19.97 0.75
C VAL A 704 -53.78 -19.01 -0.44
N THR A 705 -54.51 -19.49 -1.43
CA THR A 705 -54.90 -18.66 -2.59
C THR A 705 -55.73 -17.44 -2.17
N ASN A 706 -56.64 -17.60 -1.26
CA ASN A 706 -57.47 -16.49 -0.74
C ASN A 706 -56.66 -15.46 0.05
N ILE A 707 -55.69 -15.92 0.86
CA ILE A 707 -54.77 -15.00 1.62
C ILE A 707 -53.92 -14.20 0.65
N PHE A 708 -53.34 -14.84 -0.35
CA PHE A 708 -52.54 -14.14 -1.38
C PHE A 708 -53.35 -13.10 -2.12
N ARG A 709 -54.60 -13.45 -2.53
CA ARG A 709 -55.52 -12.53 -3.16
C ARG A 709 -55.88 -11.34 -2.24
N SER A 710 -56.24 -11.62 -1.01
CA SER A 710 -56.58 -10.58 -0.01
C SER A 710 -55.42 -9.60 0.26
N ARG A 711 -54.19 -10.10 0.39
CA ARG A 711 -53.01 -9.26 0.59
C ARG A 711 -52.71 -8.39 -0.65
N LEU A 712 -52.93 -8.91 -1.84
CA LEU A 712 -52.75 -8.17 -3.08
C LEU A 712 -53.83 -7.08 -3.25
N GLU A 713 -55.10 -7.43 -3.04
CA GLU A 713 -56.23 -6.50 -3.14
C GLU A 713 -56.22 -5.40 -2.09
N SER A 714 -55.74 -5.69 -0.85
CA SER A 714 -55.58 -4.71 0.22
C SER A 714 -54.36 -3.82 0.05
N GLY A 715 -53.53 -4.03 -0.98
CA GLY A 715 -52.34 -3.23 -1.27
C GLY A 715 -51.17 -3.47 -0.32
N GLN A 716 -51.17 -4.53 0.50
CA GLN A 716 -50.09 -4.83 1.47
C GLN A 716 -48.77 -5.13 0.78
N LEU A 717 -48.78 -5.47 -0.51
CA LEU A 717 -47.58 -5.85 -1.27
C LEU A 717 -47.06 -4.70 -2.17
N ASN A 718 -47.62 -3.50 -2.09
CA ASN A 718 -47.34 -2.40 -3.04
C ASN A 718 -45.93 -1.81 -2.94
N ASP A 719 -45.32 -1.87 -1.78
CA ASP A 719 -43.99 -1.27 -1.54
C ASP A 719 -42.82 -2.25 -1.80
N ALA A 720 -43.12 -3.55 -1.94
CA ALA A 720 -42.15 -4.58 -2.21
C ALA A 720 -41.95 -4.83 -3.71
N GLN A 721 -40.73 -5.09 -4.12
CA GLN A 721 -40.40 -5.40 -5.51
C GLN A 721 -40.51 -6.91 -5.74
N LEU A 722 -41.77 -7.39 -5.95
CA LEU A 722 -42.10 -8.76 -6.33
C LEU A 722 -42.76 -8.78 -7.70
N THR A 723 -42.36 -9.74 -8.54
CA THR A 723 -43.02 -10.01 -9.77
C THR A 723 -44.24 -10.96 -9.55
N VAL A 724 -45.20 -10.93 -10.45
CA VAL A 724 -46.34 -11.86 -10.41
C VAL A 724 -45.87 -13.31 -10.46
N SER A 725 -44.82 -13.59 -11.24
CA SER A 725 -44.22 -14.94 -11.33
C SER A 725 -43.61 -15.40 -10.00
N GLU A 726 -42.87 -14.52 -9.32
CA GLU A 726 -42.31 -14.82 -7.98
C GLU A 726 -43.44 -15.06 -6.95
N LEU A 727 -44.47 -14.25 -6.98
CA LEU A 727 -45.65 -14.43 -6.12
C LEU A 727 -46.34 -15.78 -6.33
N ALA A 728 -46.48 -16.21 -7.59
CA ALA A 728 -47.02 -17.53 -7.93
C ALA A 728 -46.12 -18.68 -7.45
N ALA A 729 -44.78 -18.52 -7.56
CA ALA A 729 -43.83 -19.50 -7.06
C ALA A 729 -43.87 -19.62 -5.52
N ILE A 730 -43.92 -18.48 -4.79
CA ILE A 730 -44.07 -18.46 -3.32
C ILE A 730 -45.34 -19.17 -2.91
N ARG A 731 -46.48 -18.90 -3.57
CA ARG A 731 -47.77 -19.55 -3.32
C ARG A 731 -47.67 -21.06 -3.50
N GLY A 732 -47.09 -21.52 -4.61
CA GLY A 732 -46.90 -22.94 -4.88
C GLY A 732 -46.01 -23.63 -3.85
N SER A 733 -44.95 -22.96 -3.43
CA SER A 733 -44.06 -23.43 -2.36
C SER A 733 -44.80 -23.58 -1.04
N PHE A 734 -45.62 -22.62 -0.63
CA PHE A 734 -46.39 -22.66 0.60
C PHE A 734 -47.43 -23.81 0.58
N ILE A 735 -48.15 -23.96 -0.53
CA ILE A 735 -49.13 -25.07 -0.67
C ILE A 735 -48.44 -26.43 -0.47
N ARG A 736 -47.33 -26.67 -1.19
CA ARG A 736 -46.57 -27.92 -1.05
C ARG A 736 -46.09 -28.18 0.38
N THR A 737 -45.49 -27.14 0.96
CA THR A 737 -44.86 -27.25 2.31
C THR A 737 -45.94 -27.45 3.37
N LEU A 738 -47.03 -26.65 3.35
CA LEU A 738 -48.12 -26.78 4.34
C LEU A 738 -48.88 -28.11 4.15
N THR A 739 -49.13 -28.56 2.94
CA THR A 739 -49.73 -29.87 2.67
C THR A 739 -48.87 -30.99 3.28
N THR A 740 -47.53 -30.91 3.14
CA THR A 740 -46.61 -31.89 3.72
C THR A 740 -46.61 -31.83 5.26
N MET A 741 -46.64 -30.63 5.86
CA MET A 741 -46.62 -30.44 7.32
C MET A 741 -47.90 -30.91 7.99
N TYR A 742 -49.06 -30.68 7.37
CA TYR A 742 -50.40 -31.01 7.88
C TYR A 742 -50.97 -32.29 7.28
N HIS A 743 -50.22 -33.03 6.46
CA HIS A 743 -50.64 -34.35 6.02
C HIS A 743 -50.82 -35.25 7.23
N SER A 744 -52.07 -35.64 7.52
CA SER A 744 -52.35 -36.57 8.60
C SER A 744 -51.55 -37.86 8.37
N ARG A 745 -50.76 -38.28 9.33
CA ARG A 745 -50.25 -39.65 9.36
C ARG A 745 -51.46 -40.58 9.18
N ILE A 746 -51.40 -41.49 8.22
CA ILE A 746 -52.40 -42.52 8.04
C ILE A 746 -52.61 -43.15 9.43
N ALA A 747 -53.81 -42.94 10.02
CA ALA A 747 -54.08 -43.53 11.33
C ALA A 747 -53.96 -45.05 11.15
N TYR A 748 -53.13 -45.67 11.99
CA TYR A 748 -52.98 -47.13 11.98
C TYR A 748 -54.35 -47.76 12.14
N PRO A 749 -54.64 -48.88 11.49
CA PRO A 749 -55.97 -49.55 11.53
C PRO A 749 -56.55 -49.77 12.93
N GLU A 750 -55.68 -49.86 13.95
CA GLU A 750 -56.09 -49.97 15.36
C GLU A 750 -56.66 -48.65 15.91
N GLN A 751 -56.16 -47.48 15.52
CA GLN A 751 -56.68 -46.17 15.95
C GLN A 751 -58.05 -45.87 15.35
N ARG A 752 -58.29 -46.26 14.09
CA ARG A 752 -59.63 -46.16 13.43
C ARG A 752 -60.66 -47.06 14.10
N ARG A 753 -60.26 -48.22 14.66
CA ARG A 753 -61.15 -49.11 15.42
C ARG A 753 -61.47 -48.53 16.77
N ALA A 754 -60.58 -47.89 17.46
CA ALA A 754 -60.80 -47.18 18.70
C ALA A 754 -61.74 -45.97 18.54
N GLU A 755 -61.54 -45.13 17.56
CA GLU A 755 -62.38 -43.95 17.25
C GLU A 755 -63.79 -44.34 16.75
N SER A 756 -63.92 -45.42 15.97
CA SER A 756 -65.22 -45.96 15.59
C SER A 756 -65.96 -46.71 16.76
N ALA A 757 -65.25 -47.25 17.75
CA ALA A 757 -65.83 -47.82 18.93
C ALA A 757 -66.33 -46.75 19.95
N GLU A 758 -65.61 -45.62 20.03
CA GLU A 758 -66.05 -44.47 20.87
C GLU A 758 -67.21 -43.73 20.25
N SER A 759 -67.30 -43.57 18.93
CA SER A 759 -68.42 -42.93 18.24
C SER A 759 -69.69 -43.82 18.30
N SER A 760 -69.55 -45.15 18.31
CA SER A 760 -70.69 -46.07 18.44
C SER A 760 -71.19 -46.19 19.86
N SER A 761 -70.35 -45.90 20.85
CA SER A 761 -70.76 -45.88 22.29
C SER A 761 -71.48 -44.59 22.71
N SER A 762 -71.27 -43.48 21.99
CA SER A 762 -71.95 -42.19 22.24
C SER A 762 -73.35 -42.10 21.62
N ASP A 763 -73.70 -42.95 20.64
CA ASP A 763 -74.99 -42.96 19.99
C ASP A 763 -75.95 -44.00 20.58
N GLY A 764 -75.46 -44.94 21.36
CA GLY A 764 -76.24 -45.98 22.04
C GLY A 764 -76.94 -45.52 23.33
N GLY A 765 -76.69 -44.31 23.84
CA GLY A 765 -77.18 -43.79 25.11
C GLY A 765 -78.44 -42.96 25.06
N ARG A 766 -79.09 -42.79 23.86
CA ARG A 766 -80.28 -41.92 23.70
C ARG A 766 -81.57 -42.56 23.23
N ALA A 767 -81.70 -43.90 23.34
CA ALA A 767 -82.94 -44.59 23.04
C ALA A 767 -83.28 -45.55 24.19
N ASN A 768 -83.84 -45.05 25.32
CA ASN A 768 -84.83 -45.69 26.16
C ASN A 768 -85.15 -44.89 27.43
N SER A 769 -86.06 -43.93 27.32
CA SER A 769 -86.92 -43.51 28.47
C SER A 769 -88.12 -42.77 27.92
N GLY A 770 -89.05 -43.56 27.44
CA GLY A 770 -90.42 -43.15 27.13
C GLY A 770 -91.33 -44.35 27.13
N GLU A 771 -92.27 -44.33 28.05
CA GLU A 771 -93.41 -45.17 28.34
C GLU A 771 -93.24 -46.15 29.51
N ALA A 772 -93.76 -45.70 30.70
CA ALA A 772 -94.90 -46.36 31.33
C ALA A 772 -95.24 -45.68 32.68
N GLN A 773 -96.52 -45.15 32.71
CA GLN A 773 -97.40 -44.80 33.86
C GLN A 773 -97.01 -43.65 34.76
#